data_13b9d2dc836d0771bea2f84ad89f85f2
#
_entry.id   13b9d2dc836d0771bea2f84ad89f85f2
#
_cell.length_a   1.000
_cell.length_b   1.000
_cell.length_c   1.000
_cell.angle_alpha   90.00
_cell.angle_beta   90.00
_cell.angle_gamma   90.00
#
_symmetry.space_group_name_H-M   'P 1'
#
loop_
_entity.id
_entity.type
_entity.pdbx_description
1 polymer ?
#
loop_
_entity_poly.entity_id
_entity_poly.type
_entity_poly.pdbx_seq_one_letter_code
_entity_poly.pdbx_strand_id
1 'polypeptide(L)'
;MTHSELKRYNGRNGMKAYVAYKGTVYDVTQSAFWIEGQHEGQHSAGEDLTAMLAGAPHGDEVFAKMPAVGTLEEEPEPARPAEEKSADPEQTGTPESAKYRTGLQIWYKKYHPHPMTVHFPIALHLFAAGLDLLFFAYPKEAYADGVFYTFLVATVMGFIAMVPGTLSWWINYNLSNSRPFVVKLIVATLTLLLGVLNIALYLENPGIVYEISPEGIIYHSIVLLTGLNVIILGYYGGKITWGDLSEYERHDVKAAVAETPEPRAFESGQLHEADRYETGRHEVPFSSAATLAPVPVAWHEDKNAATGKPNSIAVLIGGAAGTGIDTLEKILSDAFKRSGFYLFSTKEYMSRVRGGSNTALIRISDTPVEAPCWEVDLFIAIDELALAHAKARCSASSVILADQSFAGKDTDVTAIPMNVTAQKLGSIRYANTYAAGVIFGLLGMEEQHLIQSVAEHFEKDTGNEAAVKAGFEAGVKMAYSRLPVLPEVHKEEVEKLHLMDGTTAAGFGFLTGGCNFVASYPMSPSTGVLNFMASMSKQFTIAVEQSEDEIASLHMVLGAWYAGARALTTTSGGGFALMGEALSLSGMTETPAVIYLAQRPGPATGLPTRSEQGDLNMAVHSGHGWFSRVVLAPGSLQECIDYGYLAFELADRFQLPVIVLSDQYLADSMTMIGDVDFSAYEQRRYIVPTDEAYQRYAQTHEGISPRGVPGYGEGLVCADGHEHDERGQITEDYRKRIEMVSRRGRKEAGLMAEVLAPQTYGEGDIAVVGWGSTRGAIAEALQRLADPRLAQVHFAWVHPLNPEHLLFIEKYTHVIVVENNADGAFADRLQFHGIVVKKRILQSDGFAFFADQLAEMISKSVKELS
;
A
#
# COMPACT_ATOMS: atom_id res chain seq x y z
N MET A 1 20.38 -25.80 31.31
CA MET A 1 21.69 -25.33 30.72
C MET A 1 21.95 -23.91 31.20
N THR A 2 23.12 -23.67 31.81
CA THR A 2 23.51 -22.36 32.28
C THR A 2 24.06 -21.49 31.14
N HIS A 3 24.13 -20.18 31.35
CA HIS A 3 24.76 -19.27 30.39
C HIS A 3 26.20 -19.64 30.04
N SER A 4 26.94 -20.12 31.02
CA SER A 4 28.33 -20.59 30.85
C SER A 4 28.42 -21.87 30.02
N GLU A 5 27.43 -22.74 30.11
CA GLU A 5 27.34 -23.95 29.29
C GLU A 5 26.90 -23.63 27.86
N LEU A 6 25.94 -22.71 27.71
CA LEU A 6 25.46 -22.26 26.39
C LEU A 6 26.59 -21.71 25.52
N LYS A 7 27.50 -20.91 26.09
CA LYS A 7 28.67 -20.35 25.39
C LYS A 7 29.60 -21.40 24.75
N ARG A 8 29.57 -22.66 25.20
CA ARG A 8 30.37 -23.75 24.61
C ARG A 8 29.80 -24.20 23.27
N TYR A 9 28.52 -24.00 23.01
CA TYR A 9 27.83 -24.41 21.80
C TYR A 9 27.80 -23.30 20.75
N ASN A 10 29.00 -22.85 20.36
CA ASN A 10 29.18 -21.67 19.50
C ASN A 10 29.28 -21.98 17.99
N GLY A 11 29.06 -23.23 17.57
CA GLY A 11 29.09 -23.65 16.16
C GLY A 11 30.46 -23.70 15.51
N ARG A 12 31.56 -23.49 16.26
CA ARG A 12 32.93 -23.50 15.72
C ARG A 12 33.65 -24.83 16.06
N ASN A 13 34.66 -25.18 15.23
CA ASN A 13 35.49 -26.38 15.44
C ASN A 13 34.70 -27.71 15.56
N GLY A 14 33.60 -27.82 14.82
CA GLY A 14 32.74 -29.00 14.82
C GLY A 14 31.78 -29.11 16.02
N MET A 15 31.73 -28.09 16.86
CA MET A 15 30.74 -27.98 17.93
C MET A 15 29.36 -27.58 17.37
N LYS A 16 28.30 -28.08 18.03
CA LYS A 16 26.95 -27.63 17.69
C LYS A 16 26.74 -26.11 17.96
N ALA A 17 25.85 -25.49 17.23
CA ALA A 17 25.45 -24.11 17.40
C ALA A 17 24.13 -24.04 18.15
N TYR A 18 24.09 -23.49 19.36
CA TYR A 18 22.88 -23.29 20.15
C TYR A 18 22.69 -21.82 20.45
N VAL A 19 21.42 -21.37 20.51
CA VAL A 19 21.03 -20.02 20.93
C VAL A 19 19.91 -20.11 21.94
N ALA A 20 19.84 -19.17 22.88
CA ALA A 20 18.69 -19.06 23.77
C ALA A 20 17.77 -17.92 23.33
N TYR A 21 16.46 -18.11 23.51
CA TYR A 21 15.44 -17.10 23.32
C TYR A 21 14.27 -17.32 24.30
N LYS A 22 13.95 -16.31 25.08
CA LYS A 22 12.92 -16.34 26.13
C LYS A 22 13.02 -17.57 27.03
N GLY A 23 14.25 -17.87 27.46
CA GLY A 23 14.53 -18.97 28.37
C GLY A 23 14.57 -20.38 27.73
N THR A 24 14.29 -20.51 26.44
CA THR A 24 14.37 -21.78 25.70
C THR A 24 15.63 -21.80 24.84
N VAL A 25 16.36 -22.93 24.85
CA VAL A 25 17.58 -23.14 24.05
C VAL A 25 17.22 -23.89 22.77
N TYR A 26 17.62 -23.38 21.62
CA TYR A 26 17.37 -23.94 20.29
C TYR A 26 18.64 -24.40 19.61
N ASP A 27 18.61 -25.55 18.94
CA ASP A 27 19.69 -26.04 18.10
C ASP A 27 19.59 -25.41 16.70
N VAL A 28 20.50 -24.50 16.40
CA VAL A 28 20.58 -23.80 15.10
C VAL A 28 21.71 -24.34 14.22
N THR A 29 22.29 -25.48 14.58
CA THR A 29 23.46 -26.09 13.91
C THR A 29 23.22 -26.38 12.42
N GLN A 30 21.99 -26.78 12.08
CA GLN A 30 21.61 -27.09 10.69
C GLN A 30 20.93 -25.96 9.97
N SER A 31 20.77 -24.79 10.60
CA SER A 31 20.16 -23.64 9.97
C SER A 31 21.11 -22.99 8.96
N ALA A 32 20.65 -22.80 7.74
CA ALA A 32 21.40 -22.13 6.67
C ALA A 32 21.80 -20.68 7.02
N PHE A 33 21.12 -20.08 7.98
CA PHE A 33 21.39 -18.73 8.48
C PHE A 33 22.46 -18.69 9.59
N TRP A 34 22.93 -19.85 10.07
CA TRP A 34 23.92 -19.97 11.15
C TRP A 34 25.20 -20.69 10.66
N ILE A 35 25.97 -19.99 9.83
CA ILE A 35 27.20 -20.53 9.24
C ILE A 35 28.33 -20.41 10.26
N GLU A 36 28.92 -21.54 10.63
CA GLU A 36 30.00 -21.63 11.67
C GLU A 36 29.61 -20.90 12.98
N GLY A 37 28.32 -20.98 13.35
CA GLY A 37 27.83 -20.35 14.59
C GLY A 37 27.66 -18.83 14.53
N GLN A 38 27.65 -18.24 13.35
CA GLN A 38 27.38 -16.82 13.11
C GLN A 38 26.10 -16.66 12.31
N HIS A 39 25.16 -15.83 12.78
CA HIS A 39 23.96 -15.42 12.07
C HIS A 39 24.22 -14.10 11.39
N GLU A 40 24.37 -14.12 10.04
CA GLU A 40 24.61 -12.93 9.18
C GLU A 40 25.75 -12.01 9.68
N GLY A 41 26.71 -12.54 10.44
CA GLY A 41 27.80 -11.77 11.04
C GLY A 41 27.38 -10.79 12.15
N GLN A 42 26.12 -10.84 12.60
CA GLN A 42 25.59 -9.94 13.63
C GLN A 42 25.42 -10.61 15.00
N HIS A 43 25.11 -11.90 15.02
CA HIS A 43 24.88 -12.67 16.25
C HIS A 43 25.70 -13.96 16.26
N SER A 44 26.18 -14.34 17.46
CA SER A 44 26.94 -15.56 17.65
C SER A 44 26.10 -16.64 18.34
N ALA A 45 26.25 -17.89 17.93
CA ALA A 45 25.74 -19.01 18.71
C ALA A 45 26.49 -19.08 20.05
N GLY A 46 25.81 -19.57 21.07
CA GLY A 46 26.29 -19.55 22.45
C GLY A 46 25.79 -18.38 23.27
N GLU A 47 24.87 -17.56 22.73
CA GLU A 47 24.33 -16.36 23.36
C GLU A 47 22.81 -16.42 23.55
N ASP A 48 22.30 -15.64 24.52
CA ASP A 48 20.86 -15.37 24.68
C ASP A 48 20.46 -14.18 23.81
N LEU A 49 19.63 -14.44 22.82
CA LEU A 49 19.18 -13.48 21.82
C LEU A 49 17.88 -12.74 22.20
N THR A 50 17.35 -12.96 23.39
CA THR A 50 16.06 -12.40 23.82
C THR A 50 16.00 -10.87 23.68
N ALA A 51 17.06 -10.18 24.08
CA ALA A 51 17.15 -8.71 23.97
C ALA A 51 17.46 -8.21 22.54
N MET A 52 18.10 -9.06 21.72
CA MET A 52 18.61 -8.67 20.39
C MET A 52 17.55 -8.83 19.30
N LEU A 53 16.59 -9.74 19.47
CA LEU A 53 15.56 -10.00 18.47
C LEU A 53 14.61 -8.80 18.29
N ALA A 54 14.45 -7.95 19.28
CA ALA A 54 13.64 -6.74 19.18
C ALA A 54 14.11 -5.74 18.08
N GLY A 55 15.37 -5.88 17.62
CA GLY A 55 15.94 -5.07 16.52
C GLY A 55 16.10 -5.85 15.20
N ALA A 56 15.69 -7.12 15.15
CA ALA A 56 15.83 -7.93 13.96
C ALA A 56 14.72 -7.62 12.92
N PRO A 57 14.97 -7.83 11.63
CA PRO A 57 13.97 -7.64 10.57
C PRO A 57 12.88 -8.73 10.54
N HIS A 58 12.98 -9.75 11.39
CA HIS A 58 12.04 -10.86 11.54
C HIS A 58 11.65 -11.05 13.02
N GLY A 59 10.49 -11.63 13.29
CA GLY A 59 9.99 -11.90 14.63
C GLY A 59 10.47 -13.25 15.21
N ASP A 60 9.81 -13.71 16.28
CA ASP A 60 10.17 -14.96 16.98
C ASP A 60 9.68 -16.23 16.25
N GLU A 61 8.95 -16.11 15.18
CA GLU A 61 8.51 -17.20 14.31
C GLU A 61 9.69 -18.03 13.75
N VAL A 62 10.87 -17.45 13.65
CA VAL A 62 12.08 -18.14 13.18
C VAL A 62 12.49 -19.30 14.12
N PHE A 63 12.19 -19.18 15.41
CA PHE A 63 12.47 -20.24 16.39
C PHE A 63 11.43 -21.36 16.39
N ALA A 64 10.25 -21.13 15.86
CA ALA A 64 9.20 -22.17 15.77
C ALA A 64 9.62 -23.36 14.89
N LYS A 65 10.57 -23.16 13.98
CA LYS A 65 11.14 -24.17 13.08
C LYS A 65 12.43 -24.80 13.60
N MET A 66 12.97 -24.37 14.76
CA MET A 66 14.21 -24.84 15.32
C MET A 66 13.94 -25.85 16.44
N PRO A 67 14.70 -26.98 16.51
CA PRO A 67 14.54 -27.94 17.60
C PRO A 67 14.87 -27.27 18.94
N ALA A 68 13.95 -27.28 19.89
CA ALA A 68 14.23 -26.92 21.26
C ALA A 68 15.02 -28.03 21.95
N VAL A 69 16.19 -27.72 22.53
CA VAL A 69 17.11 -28.68 23.12
C VAL A 69 17.26 -28.54 24.64
N GLY A 70 16.60 -27.57 25.25
CA GLY A 70 16.60 -27.36 26.68
C GLY A 70 16.09 -26.01 27.11
N THR A 71 16.20 -25.73 28.39
CA THR A 71 15.88 -24.42 29.00
C THR A 71 17.16 -23.80 29.55
N LEU A 72 17.21 -22.44 29.48
CA LEU A 72 18.26 -21.64 30.07
C LEU A 72 17.96 -21.49 31.56
N GLU A 73 18.90 -21.85 32.44
CA GLU A 73 18.79 -21.76 33.89
C GLU A 73 19.66 -20.60 34.39
N GLU A 74 19.14 -19.78 35.31
CA GLU A 74 19.94 -18.75 35.98
C GLU A 74 21.04 -19.40 36.84
N GLU A 75 22.27 -18.91 36.74
CA GLU A 75 23.36 -19.37 37.61
C GLU A 75 23.08 -18.86 39.04
N PRO A 76 23.23 -19.68 40.11
CA PRO A 76 23.08 -19.19 41.47
C PRO A 76 24.14 -18.13 41.78
N GLU A 77 23.71 -16.98 42.27
CA GLU A 77 24.58 -15.86 42.67
C GLU A 77 25.63 -16.33 43.71
N PRO A 78 26.94 -16.11 43.48
CA PRO A 78 27.94 -16.34 44.52
C PRO A 78 27.75 -15.30 45.62
N ALA A 79 27.75 -15.74 46.89
CA ALA A 79 27.55 -14.96 48.07
C ALA A 79 28.50 -13.73 48.12
N ARG A 80 27.91 -12.53 48.32
CA ARG A 80 28.62 -11.25 48.46
C ARG A 80 29.48 -11.27 49.75
N PRO A 81 30.75 -10.84 49.69
CA PRO A 81 31.43 -10.26 50.84
C PRO A 81 31.06 -8.80 51.05
N ALA A 82 31.04 -8.36 52.25
CA ALA A 82 30.54 -7.09 52.76
C ALA A 82 31.25 -5.86 52.22
N GLU A 83 30.51 -4.78 52.27
CA GLU A 83 30.71 -3.36 51.92
C GLU A 83 32.13 -2.82 52.14
N GLU A 84 32.66 -2.18 51.08
CA GLU A 84 33.54 -1.02 51.22
C GLU A 84 33.04 0.09 50.28
N LYS A 85 32.92 1.30 50.88
CA LYS A 85 32.38 2.51 50.27
C LYS A 85 33.38 3.16 49.32
N SER A 86 32.80 3.78 48.31
CA SER A 86 33.28 4.98 47.59
C SER A 86 34.35 4.78 46.52
N ALA A 87 33.91 4.95 45.27
CA ALA A 87 34.50 5.89 44.29
C ALA A 87 33.60 5.95 43.06
N ASP A 88 33.34 7.15 42.56
CA ASP A 88 32.67 7.44 41.30
C ASP A 88 33.18 6.56 40.15
N PRO A 89 32.36 5.98 39.33
CA PRO A 89 32.83 5.36 38.09
C PRO A 89 33.07 6.46 37.05
N GLU A 90 34.31 6.88 36.96
CA GLU A 90 34.83 7.56 35.78
C GLU A 90 34.52 6.72 34.54
N GLN A 91 34.00 7.40 33.55
CA GLN A 91 33.80 7.09 32.19
C GLN A 91 34.80 6.04 31.62
N THR A 92 34.39 4.80 31.46
CA THR A 92 35.02 3.92 30.46
C THR A 92 34.43 4.27 29.12
N GLY A 93 35.03 5.23 28.46
CA GLY A 93 34.70 5.57 27.06
C GLY A 93 34.86 4.38 26.16
N THR A 94 33.83 4.06 25.38
CA THR A 94 33.96 3.20 24.21
C THR A 94 35.14 3.70 23.38
N PRO A 95 36.03 2.80 22.87
CA PRO A 95 37.16 3.23 22.06
C PRO A 95 36.69 4.12 20.91
N GLU A 96 37.34 5.22 20.66
CA GLU A 96 37.00 6.21 19.62
C GLU A 96 36.80 5.50 18.26
N SER A 97 37.55 4.43 17.99
CA SER A 97 37.40 3.58 16.81
C SER A 97 36.00 2.93 16.66
N ALA A 98 35.34 2.54 17.76
CA ALA A 98 33.99 1.96 17.71
C ALA A 98 32.91 3.03 17.40
N LYS A 99 33.09 4.23 17.91
CA LYS A 99 32.20 5.38 17.61
C LYS A 99 32.33 5.83 16.14
N TYR A 100 33.55 5.87 15.61
CA TYR A 100 33.79 6.17 14.20
C TYR A 100 33.19 5.10 13.26
N ARG A 101 33.31 3.81 13.63
CA ARG A 101 32.76 2.72 12.84
C ARG A 101 31.24 2.77 12.76
N THR A 102 30.56 3.10 13.84
CA THR A 102 29.10 3.26 13.87
C THR A 102 28.64 4.46 13.02
N GLY A 103 29.34 5.59 13.10
CA GLY A 103 29.04 6.76 12.27
C GLY A 103 29.22 6.49 10.78
N LEU A 104 30.30 5.79 10.38
CA LEU A 104 30.56 5.38 9.01
C LEU A 104 29.55 4.36 8.50
N GLN A 105 29.07 3.44 9.33
CA GLN A 105 28.02 2.49 8.96
C GLN A 105 26.70 3.21 8.67
N ILE A 106 26.31 4.18 9.48
CA ILE A 106 25.12 5.01 9.25
C ILE A 106 25.26 5.80 7.96
N TRP A 107 26.41 6.43 7.72
CA TRP A 107 26.68 7.17 6.50
C TRP A 107 26.65 6.26 5.27
N TYR A 108 27.30 5.08 5.35
CA TYR A 108 27.35 4.12 4.26
C TYR A 108 25.98 3.58 3.89
N LYS A 109 25.16 3.21 4.89
CA LYS A 109 23.77 2.77 4.70
C LYS A 109 22.87 3.87 4.13
N LYS A 110 23.16 5.15 4.42
CA LYS A 110 22.37 6.28 3.90
C LYS A 110 22.65 6.56 2.42
N TYR A 111 23.91 6.44 1.98
CA TYR A 111 24.32 6.89 0.65
C TYR A 111 24.64 5.75 -0.34
N HIS A 112 24.74 4.51 0.11
CA HIS A 112 25.04 3.32 -0.71
C HIS A 112 26.14 3.52 -1.78
N PRO A 113 27.34 4.04 -1.45
CA PRO A 113 28.30 4.51 -2.44
C PRO A 113 28.86 3.37 -3.31
N HIS A 114 28.98 2.14 -2.81
CA HIS A 114 29.50 1.01 -3.61
C HIS A 114 28.52 0.56 -4.70
N PRO A 115 27.24 0.29 -4.45
CA PRO A 115 26.27 0.00 -5.50
C PRO A 115 26.22 1.10 -6.58
N MET A 116 26.26 2.38 -6.19
CA MET A 116 26.22 3.49 -7.13
C MET A 116 27.43 3.53 -8.08
N THR A 117 28.62 3.14 -7.61
CA THR A 117 29.86 3.26 -8.38
C THR A 117 30.23 2.02 -9.18
N VAL A 118 29.83 0.80 -8.73
CA VAL A 118 30.27 -0.47 -9.34
C VAL A 118 29.65 -0.73 -10.71
N HIS A 119 28.47 -0.17 -11.00
CA HIS A 119 27.80 -0.40 -12.28
C HIS A 119 28.55 0.21 -13.47
N PHE A 120 29.24 1.34 -13.29
CA PHE A 120 29.99 2.00 -14.34
C PHE A 120 31.13 1.16 -14.89
N PRO A 121 32.10 0.65 -14.11
CA PRO A 121 33.18 -0.17 -14.63
C PRO A 121 32.67 -1.48 -15.24
N ILE A 122 31.62 -2.10 -14.71
CA ILE A 122 31.04 -3.33 -15.27
C ILE A 122 30.48 -3.05 -16.66
N ALA A 123 29.61 -2.06 -16.80
CA ALA A 123 28.97 -1.73 -18.08
C ALA A 123 30.00 -1.32 -19.14
N LEU A 124 30.98 -0.50 -18.75
CA LEU A 124 32.00 0.00 -19.69
C LEU A 124 32.96 -1.09 -20.15
N HIS A 125 33.42 -2.02 -19.30
CA HIS A 125 34.24 -3.15 -19.75
C HIS A 125 33.46 -4.09 -20.68
N LEU A 126 32.19 -4.34 -20.42
CA LEU A 126 31.35 -5.14 -21.33
C LEU A 126 31.13 -4.43 -22.66
N PHE A 127 30.91 -3.13 -22.63
CA PHE A 127 30.74 -2.34 -23.84
C PHE A 127 32.02 -2.30 -24.65
N ALA A 128 33.20 -2.14 -24.01
CA ALA A 128 34.50 -2.20 -24.68
C ALA A 128 34.73 -3.58 -25.33
N ALA A 129 34.43 -4.68 -24.63
CA ALA A 129 34.52 -6.03 -25.18
C ALA A 129 33.54 -6.24 -26.35
N GLY A 130 32.35 -5.66 -26.30
CA GLY A 130 31.39 -5.67 -27.41
C GLY A 130 31.89 -4.89 -28.64
N LEU A 131 32.47 -3.71 -28.46
CA LEU A 131 33.08 -2.94 -29.53
C LEU A 131 34.28 -3.68 -30.15
N ASP A 132 35.05 -4.39 -29.33
CA ASP A 132 36.20 -5.19 -29.78
C ASP A 132 35.77 -6.36 -30.68
N LEU A 133 34.72 -7.07 -30.30
CA LEU A 133 34.09 -8.10 -31.13
C LEU A 133 33.52 -7.52 -32.43
N LEU A 134 32.92 -6.32 -32.39
CA LEU A 134 32.48 -5.61 -33.59
C LEU A 134 33.62 -5.21 -34.49
N PHE A 135 34.78 -4.80 -33.95
CA PHE A 135 35.98 -4.51 -34.73
C PHE A 135 36.48 -5.75 -35.51
N PHE A 136 36.49 -6.93 -34.86
CA PHE A 136 36.84 -8.18 -35.55
C PHE A 136 35.85 -8.55 -36.66
N ALA A 137 34.55 -8.30 -36.46
CA ALA A 137 33.51 -8.59 -37.46
C ALA A 137 33.49 -7.56 -38.61
N TYR A 138 33.70 -6.31 -38.26
CA TYR A 138 33.64 -5.15 -39.19
C TYR A 138 34.79 -4.20 -38.87
N PRO A 139 35.99 -4.35 -39.45
CA PRO A 139 37.18 -3.56 -39.14
C PRO A 139 37.00 -2.08 -39.53
N LYS A 140 36.56 -1.28 -38.56
CA LYS A 140 36.46 0.18 -38.67
C LYS A 140 37.28 0.82 -37.57
N GLU A 141 38.07 1.83 -37.89
CA GLU A 141 38.89 2.57 -36.93
C GLU A 141 38.08 3.10 -35.76
N ALA A 142 36.87 3.62 -36.02
CA ALA A 142 36.00 4.14 -35.00
C ALA A 142 35.63 3.10 -33.91
N TYR A 143 35.59 1.80 -34.23
CA TYR A 143 35.35 0.76 -33.23
C TYR A 143 36.59 0.53 -32.38
N ALA A 144 37.76 0.48 -32.98
CA ALA A 144 39.05 0.32 -32.30
C ALA A 144 39.35 1.50 -31.36
N ASP A 145 39.14 2.73 -31.81
CA ASP A 145 39.23 3.91 -30.96
C ASP A 145 38.24 3.85 -29.80
N GLY A 146 36.98 3.45 -30.08
CA GLY A 146 35.96 3.28 -29.10
C GLY A 146 36.32 2.25 -28.02
N VAL A 147 36.98 1.15 -28.38
CA VAL A 147 37.50 0.14 -27.45
C VAL A 147 38.45 0.78 -26.44
N PHE A 148 39.47 1.48 -26.92
CA PHE A 148 40.51 2.06 -26.05
C PHE A 148 39.93 3.08 -25.07
N TYR A 149 39.18 4.08 -25.56
CA TYR A 149 38.65 5.13 -24.67
C TYR A 149 37.66 4.60 -23.67
N THR A 150 36.76 3.68 -24.07
CA THR A 150 35.82 3.04 -23.17
C THR A 150 36.53 2.20 -22.11
N PHE A 151 37.55 1.44 -22.53
CA PHE A 151 38.35 0.59 -21.66
C PHE A 151 39.15 1.38 -20.63
N LEU A 152 39.73 2.51 -21.04
CA LEU A 152 40.46 3.45 -20.19
C LEU A 152 39.54 3.99 -19.09
N VAL A 153 38.36 4.50 -19.48
CA VAL A 153 37.39 5.03 -18.52
C VAL A 153 36.91 3.90 -17.60
N ALA A 154 36.64 2.70 -18.12
CA ALA A 154 36.23 1.54 -17.32
C ALA A 154 37.26 1.18 -16.24
N THR A 155 38.55 1.17 -16.62
CA THR A 155 39.65 0.86 -15.69
C THR A 155 39.78 1.93 -14.59
N VAL A 156 39.70 3.22 -14.95
CA VAL A 156 39.72 4.33 -13.97
C VAL A 156 38.54 4.24 -13.00
N MET A 157 37.34 4.01 -13.54
CA MET A 157 36.15 3.84 -12.72
C MET A 157 36.22 2.60 -11.85
N GLY A 158 36.90 1.54 -12.25
CA GLY A 158 37.21 0.36 -11.48
C GLY A 158 38.00 0.69 -10.20
N PHE A 159 39.05 1.52 -10.32
CA PHE A 159 39.78 2.01 -9.14
C PHE A 159 38.94 2.84 -8.23
N ILE A 160 38.09 3.73 -8.78
CA ILE A 160 37.15 4.54 -7.98
C ILE A 160 36.16 3.63 -7.23
N ALA A 161 35.59 2.62 -7.87
CA ALA A 161 34.64 1.69 -7.28
C ALA A 161 35.25 0.75 -6.22
N MET A 162 36.56 0.49 -6.32
CA MET A 162 37.28 -0.36 -5.36
C MET A 162 37.32 0.27 -3.97
N VAL A 163 37.40 1.60 -3.86
CA VAL A 163 37.46 2.32 -2.57
C VAL A 163 36.19 2.09 -1.74
N PRO A 164 34.97 2.45 -2.21
CA PRO A 164 33.76 2.18 -1.45
C PRO A 164 33.47 0.68 -1.30
N GLY A 165 33.92 -0.16 -2.24
CA GLY A 165 33.82 -1.61 -2.12
C GLY A 165 34.62 -2.18 -0.95
N THR A 166 35.87 -1.77 -0.81
CA THR A 166 36.76 -2.16 0.31
C THR A 166 36.23 -1.59 1.63
N LEU A 167 35.74 -0.37 1.62
CA LEU A 167 35.11 0.27 2.78
C LEU A 167 33.87 -0.48 3.22
N SER A 168 33.01 -0.91 2.28
CA SER A 168 31.86 -1.79 2.57
C SER A 168 32.27 -3.11 3.20
N TRP A 169 33.26 -3.78 2.63
CA TRP A 169 33.75 -5.05 3.13
C TRP A 169 34.28 -4.91 4.56
N TRP A 170 34.99 -3.83 4.87
CA TRP A 170 35.45 -3.55 6.23
C TRP A 170 34.33 -3.18 7.20
N ILE A 171 33.41 -2.30 6.79
CA ILE A 171 32.38 -1.73 7.69
C ILE A 171 31.23 -2.71 7.92
N ASN A 172 30.71 -3.33 6.83
CA ASN A 172 29.48 -4.12 6.90
C ASN A 172 29.75 -5.62 7.09
N TYR A 173 30.91 -6.13 6.64
CA TYR A 173 31.21 -7.55 6.59
C TYR A 173 32.45 -7.95 7.41
N ASN A 174 33.00 -7.02 8.17
CA ASN A 174 34.14 -7.23 9.07
C ASN A 174 35.33 -7.95 8.44
N LEU A 175 35.63 -7.65 7.16
CA LEU A 175 36.66 -8.30 6.35
C LEU A 175 36.48 -9.83 6.23
N SER A 176 35.26 -10.29 6.07
CA SER A 176 34.93 -11.71 5.94
C SER A 176 35.78 -12.40 4.89
N ASN A 177 36.36 -13.56 5.22
CA ASN A 177 37.15 -14.38 4.32
C ASN A 177 36.32 -15.49 3.63
N SER A 178 35.00 -15.36 3.59
CA SER A 178 34.15 -16.32 2.87
C SER A 178 34.48 -16.36 1.37
N ARG A 179 34.25 -17.51 0.74
CA ARG A 179 34.62 -17.76 -0.66
C ARG A 179 34.15 -16.68 -1.63
N PRO A 180 32.90 -16.11 -1.56
CA PRO A 180 32.47 -15.06 -2.46
C PRO A 180 33.31 -13.78 -2.37
N PHE A 181 33.70 -13.36 -1.16
CA PHE A 181 34.55 -12.17 -0.96
C PHE A 181 35.97 -12.36 -1.49
N VAL A 182 36.58 -13.52 -1.22
CA VAL A 182 37.93 -13.84 -1.68
C VAL A 182 37.97 -13.89 -3.22
N VAL A 183 37.02 -14.59 -3.86
CA VAL A 183 36.96 -14.65 -5.33
C VAL A 183 36.75 -13.27 -5.92
N LYS A 184 35.83 -12.47 -5.37
CA LYS A 184 35.55 -11.10 -5.82
C LYS A 184 36.79 -10.20 -5.72
N LEU A 185 37.53 -10.30 -4.62
CA LEU A 185 38.76 -9.54 -4.42
C LEU A 185 39.83 -9.92 -5.45
N ILE A 186 40.09 -11.24 -5.65
CA ILE A 186 41.09 -11.75 -6.61
C ILE A 186 40.72 -11.29 -8.03
N VAL A 187 39.47 -11.50 -8.45
CA VAL A 187 39.03 -11.16 -9.81
C VAL A 187 39.03 -9.64 -10.03
N ALA A 188 38.63 -8.82 -9.06
CA ALA A 188 38.68 -7.37 -9.16
C ALA A 188 40.11 -6.87 -9.29
N THR A 189 41.04 -7.39 -8.46
CA THR A 189 42.47 -7.02 -8.54
C THR A 189 43.07 -7.43 -9.87
N LEU A 190 42.76 -8.65 -10.35
CA LEU A 190 43.24 -9.14 -11.66
C LEU A 190 42.71 -8.27 -12.80
N THR A 191 41.44 -7.88 -12.76
CA THR A 191 40.83 -6.98 -13.79
C THR A 191 41.53 -5.63 -13.84
N LEU A 192 41.84 -5.03 -12.69
CA LEU A 192 42.57 -3.75 -12.65
C LEU A 192 44.02 -3.87 -13.11
N LEU A 193 44.72 -4.94 -12.75
CA LEU A 193 46.08 -5.19 -13.23
C LEU A 193 46.14 -5.38 -14.77
N LEU A 194 45.19 -6.18 -15.30
CA LEU A 194 45.06 -6.35 -16.76
C LEU A 194 44.69 -5.02 -17.44
N GLY A 195 43.84 -4.21 -16.78
CA GLY A 195 43.47 -2.89 -17.27
C GLY A 195 44.70 -1.96 -17.41
N VAL A 196 45.49 -1.88 -16.36
CA VAL A 196 46.74 -1.09 -16.37
C VAL A 196 47.74 -1.60 -17.45
N LEU A 197 47.90 -2.93 -17.56
CA LEU A 197 48.76 -3.54 -18.59
C LEU A 197 48.28 -3.16 -20.00
N ASN A 198 47.00 -3.27 -20.26
CA ASN A 198 46.44 -2.96 -21.59
C ASN A 198 46.59 -1.48 -21.95
N ILE A 199 46.43 -0.56 -21.01
CA ILE A 199 46.69 0.84 -21.18
C ILE A 199 48.17 1.10 -21.47
N ALA A 200 49.09 0.41 -20.78
CA ALA A 200 50.51 0.51 -21.00
C ALA A 200 50.92 0.06 -22.44
N LEU A 201 50.39 -1.08 -22.92
CA LEU A 201 50.58 -1.56 -24.29
C LEU A 201 50.13 -0.54 -25.34
N TYR A 202 48.97 0.10 -25.13
CA TYR A 202 48.51 1.17 -26.00
C TYR A 202 49.40 2.39 -25.96
N LEU A 203 49.90 2.82 -24.81
CA LEU A 203 50.76 4.00 -24.68
C LEU A 203 52.13 3.76 -25.34
N GLU A 204 52.61 2.52 -25.39
CA GLU A 204 53.85 2.14 -26.08
C GLU A 204 53.65 2.09 -27.58
N ASN A 205 52.54 1.54 -28.07
CA ASN A 205 52.18 1.47 -29.47
C ASN A 205 50.67 1.79 -29.67
N PRO A 206 50.30 3.06 -29.94
CA PRO A 206 48.87 3.43 -30.17
C PRO A 206 48.25 2.73 -31.39
N GLY A 207 49.06 2.24 -32.33
CA GLY A 207 48.57 1.45 -33.48
C GLY A 207 48.11 0.03 -33.13
N ILE A 208 48.43 -0.47 -31.95
CA ILE A 208 48.15 -1.84 -31.52
C ILE A 208 46.64 -2.20 -31.56
N VAL A 209 45.77 -1.19 -31.43
CA VAL A 209 44.31 -1.35 -31.49
C VAL A 209 43.77 -1.71 -32.88
N TYR A 210 44.56 -1.44 -33.94
CA TYR A 210 44.17 -1.72 -35.32
C TYR A 210 44.87 -2.97 -35.88
N GLU A 211 45.79 -3.58 -35.14
CA GLU A 211 46.68 -4.63 -35.64
C GLU A 211 46.25 -6.01 -35.13
N ILE A 212 46.26 -6.98 -36.06
CA ILE A 212 46.16 -8.41 -35.71
C ILE A 212 47.60 -9.00 -35.68
N SER A 213 48.54 -8.27 -35.08
CA SER A 213 49.88 -8.75 -34.76
C SER A 213 49.86 -9.60 -33.48
N PRO A 214 50.90 -10.36 -33.13
CA PRO A 214 50.98 -11.08 -31.85
C PRO A 214 50.75 -10.17 -30.66
N GLU A 215 51.22 -8.95 -30.67
CA GLU A 215 51.03 -7.93 -29.63
C GLU A 215 49.60 -7.40 -29.63
N GLY A 216 49.02 -7.15 -30.82
CA GLY A 216 47.61 -6.79 -30.99
C GLY A 216 46.66 -7.87 -30.46
N ILE A 217 46.96 -9.16 -30.73
CA ILE A 217 46.19 -10.27 -30.19
C ILE A 217 46.23 -10.28 -28.65
N ILE A 218 47.36 -9.98 -28.02
CA ILE A 218 47.46 -9.85 -26.57
C ILE A 218 46.57 -8.72 -26.05
N TYR A 219 46.64 -7.53 -26.70
CA TYR A 219 45.81 -6.37 -26.36
C TYR A 219 44.32 -6.72 -26.39
N HIS A 220 43.84 -7.25 -27.51
CA HIS A 220 42.42 -7.62 -27.67
C HIS A 220 42.00 -8.75 -26.73
N SER A 221 42.88 -9.76 -26.49
CA SER A 221 42.60 -10.83 -25.52
C SER A 221 42.41 -10.29 -24.09
N ILE A 222 43.18 -9.27 -23.70
CA ILE A 222 43.02 -8.62 -22.40
C ILE A 222 41.67 -7.91 -22.32
N VAL A 223 41.24 -7.19 -23.38
CA VAL A 223 39.90 -6.54 -23.41
C VAL A 223 38.81 -7.56 -23.23
N LEU A 224 38.84 -8.67 -23.98
CA LEU A 224 37.80 -9.72 -23.85
C LEU A 224 37.82 -10.43 -22.49
N LEU A 225 39.03 -10.69 -21.96
CA LEU A 225 39.19 -11.34 -20.65
C LEU A 225 38.68 -10.44 -19.52
N THR A 226 38.88 -9.14 -19.56
CA THR A 226 38.36 -8.21 -18.58
C THR A 226 36.83 -8.11 -18.67
N GLY A 227 36.24 -8.17 -19.87
CA GLY A 227 34.82 -8.33 -20.08
C GLY A 227 34.26 -9.58 -19.41
N LEU A 228 34.93 -10.72 -19.53
CA LEU A 228 34.54 -11.95 -18.82
C LEU A 228 34.68 -11.82 -17.28
N ASN A 229 35.76 -11.20 -16.83
CA ASN A 229 36.00 -11.00 -15.40
C ASN A 229 34.90 -10.16 -14.73
N VAL A 230 34.40 -9.13 -15.39
CA VAL A 230 33.34 -8.29 -14.79
C VAL A 230 31.98 -9.02 -14.71
N ILE A 231 31.72 -10.00 -15.58
CA ILE A 231 30.57 -10.91 -15.46
C ILE A 231 30.72 -11.76 -14.20
N ILE A 232 31.91 -12.30 -13.96
CA ILE A 232 32.19 -13.07 -12.74
C ILE A 232 32.03 -12.19 -11.49
N LEU A 233 32.52 -10.95 -11.54
CA LEU A 233 32.36 -9.98 -10.44
C LEU A 233 30.88 -9.67 -10.13
N GLY A 234 30.06 -9.52 -11.17
CA GLY A 234 28.61 -9.34 -11.03
C GLY A 234 27.95 -10.52 -10.38
N TYR A 235 28.24 -11.74 -10.83
CA TYR A 235 27.73 -12.98 -10.26
C TYR A 235 28.04 -13.15 -8.77
N TYR A 236 29.30 -12.98 -8.37
CA TYR A 236 29.68 -13.06 -6.96
C TYR A 236 29.21 -11.85 -6.14
N GLY A 237 29.00 -10.69 -6.79
CA GLY A 237 28.35 -9.55 -6.15
C GLY A 237 26.91 -9.87 -5.78
N GLY A 238 26.16 -10.48 -6.68
CA GLY A 238 24.80 -10.98 -6.43
C GLY A 238 24.75 -12.00 -5.29
N LYS A 239 25.68 -12.99 -5.27
CA LYS A 239 25.75 -13.97 -4.18
C LYS A 239 26.03 -13.36 -2.80
N ILE A 240 26.75 -12.25 -2.73
CA ILE A 240 26.97 -11.54 -1.45
C ILE A 240 25.70 -10.82 -0.99
N THR A 241 24.89 -10.34 -1.93
CA THR A 241 23.70 -9.53 -1.65
C THR A 241 22.46 -10.41 -1.40
N TRP A 242 22.31 -11.49 -2.18
CA TRP A 242 21.08 -12.31 -2.23
C TRP A 242 21.26 -13.76 -1.70
N GLY A 243 22.47 -14.16 -1.29
CA GLY A 243 22.77 -15.53 -0.93
C GLY A 243 22.83 -16.49 -2.13
N ASP A 244 22.92 -17.80 -1.86
CA ASP A 244 22.94 -18.82 -2.94
C ASP A 244 21.52 -19.30 -3.24
N LEU A 245 20.81 -18.60 -4.13
CA LEU A 245 19.45 -18.94 -4.58
C LEU A 245 19.32 -20.38 -5.08
N SER A 246 20.43 -21.00 -5.54
CA SER A 246 20.41 -22.40 -6.03
C SER A 246 20.22 -23.46 -4.94
N GLU A 247 20.47 -23.14 -3.67
CA GLU A 247 20.13 -24.01 -2.53
C GLU A 247 18.68 -23.80 -2.07
N TYR A 248 18.17 -22.56 -2.21
CA TYR A 248 16.77 -22.22 -1.89
C TYR A 248 15.80 -22.91 -2.85
N GLU A 249 16.07 -22.87 -4.15
CA GLU A 249 15.24 -23.56 -5.16
C GLU A 249 15.27 -25.08 -5.05
N ARG A 250 16.39 -25.69 -4.62
CA ARG A 250 16.50 -27.15 -4.49
C ARG A 250 15.85 -27.71 -3.23
N HIS A 251 15.78 -26.96 -2.15
CA HIS A 251 15.17 -27.41 -0.90
C HIS A 251 13.67 -27.10 -0.87
N ASP A 252 13.22 -25.97 -1.34
CA ASP A 252 11.80 -25.61 -1.34
C ASP A 252 11.01 -26.38 -2.41
N VAL A 253 11.57 -26.59 -3.61
CA VAL A 253 10.92 -27.41 -4.63
C VAL A 253 10.90 -28.88 -4.25
N LYS A 254 11.95 -29.43 -3.59
CA LYS A 254 11.94 -30.80 -3.08
C LYS A 254 11.10 -30.96 -1.82
N ALA A 255 11.08 -30.00 -0.92
CA ALA A 255 10.20 -30.00 0.23
C ALA A 255 8.74 -29.74 -0.17
N ALA A 256 8.48 -28.82 -1.08
CA ALA A 256 7.15 -28.58 -1.64
C ALA A 256 6.64 -29.75 -2.49
N VAL A 257 7.52 -30.49 -3.19
CA VAL A 257 7.15 -31.70 -3.94
C VAL A 257 7.06 -32.94 -3.05
N ALA A 258 7.74 -32.95 -1.88
CA ALA A 258 7.66 -34.08 -0.92
C ALA A 258 6.57 -33.88 0.16
N GLU A 259 6.10 -32.67 0.37
CA GLU A 259 5.01 -32.30 1.29
C GLU A 259 3.75 -31.77 0.58
N THR A 260 3.69 -31.77 -0.75
CA THR A 260 2.39 -31.82 -1.40
C THR A 260 1.81 -33.18 -1.01
N PRO A 261 0.80 -33.24 -0.12
CA PRO A 261 -0.11 -34.35 -0.17
C PRO A 261 -0.47 -34.48 -1.65
N GLU A 262 -0.49 -35.73 -2.18
CA GLU A 262 -1.12 -35.98 -3.49
C GLU A 262 -2.28 -35.02 -3.63
N PRO A 263 -2.44 -34.30 -4.77
CA PRO A 263 -3.48 -33.31 -4.87
C PRO A 263 -4.68 -33.98 -4.26
N ARG A 264 -5.03 -33.61 -3.04
CA ARG A 264 -6.31 -33.98 -2.48
C ARG A 264 -7.20 -33.43 -3.54
N ALA A 265 -7.74 -34.31 -4.36
CA ALA A 265 -8.87 -34.04 -5.18
C ALA A 265 -9.72 -33.18 -4.27
N PHE A 266 -9.87 -31.90 -4.59
CA PHE A 266 -10.74 -31.03 -3.85
C PHE A 266 -11.94 -31.89 -3.59
N GLU A 267 -12.12 -32.32 -2.34
CA GLU A 267 -13.26 -33.15 -2.02
C GLU A 267 -14.42 -32.32 -2.47
N SER A 268 -15.09 -32.80 -3.53
CA SER A 268 -16.24 -32.22 -4.21
C SER A 268 -17.46 -32.06 -3.29
N GLY A 269 -17.22 -31.92 -2.01
CA GLY A 269 -18.23 -31.79 -0.97
C GLY A 269 -18.69 -30.35 -0.74
N GLN A 270 -18.14 -29.36 -1.43
CA GLN A 270 -18.64 -27.97 -1.41
C GLN A 270 -18.75 -27.30 -2.78
N LEU A 271 -18.45 -28.02 -3.86
CA LEU A 271 -19.05 -27.69 -5.16
C LEU A 271 -20.36 -28.49 -5.17
N HIS A 272 -21.47 -27.81 -5.04
CA HIS A 272 -22.75 -28.40 -5.47
C HIS A 272 -22.49 -29.04 -6.83
N GLU A 273 -22.85 -30.33 -6.99
CA GLU A 273 -22.81 -31.03 -8.25
C GLU A 273 -23.34 -30.08 -9.31
N ALA A 274 -22.41 -29.49 -10.09
CA ALA A 274 -22.79 -28.93 -11.36
C ALA A 274 -23.32 -30.10 -12.16
N ASP A 275 -24.59 -30.07 -12.38
CA ASP A 275 -25.31 -31.09 -13.15
C ASP A 275 -24.48 -31.51 -14.35
N ARG A 276 -24.35 -32.83 -14.52
CA ARG A 276 -23.74 -33.46 -15.71
C ARG A 276 -24.38 -32.83 -16.95
N TYR A 277 -23.62 -31.97 -17.61
CA TYR A 277 -24.03 -31.49 -18.90
C TYR A 277 -24.03 -32.67 -19.89
N GLU A 278 -25.19 -33.27 -20.09
CA GLU A 278 -25.45 -34.02 -21.30
C GLU A 278 -25.33 -33.07 -22.50
N THR A 279 -24.66 -33.56 -23.56
CA THR A 279 -24.47 -32.85 -24.84
C THR A 279 -25.82 -32.67 -25.56
N GLY A 280 -26.65 -31.78 -25.07
CA GLY A 280 -27.85 -31.29 -25.67
C GLY A 280 -27.80 -29.75 -25.67
N ARG A 281 -28.17 -29.12 -26.79
CA ARG A 281 -28.36 -27.70 -26.91
C ARG A 281 -29.24 -27.20 -25.75
N HIS A 282 -28.64 -26.84 -24.64
CA HIS A 282 -29.30 -26.08 -23.58
C HIS A 282 -28.84 -24.64 -23.67
N GLU A 283 -29.73 -23.79 -24.21
CA GLU A 283 -29.75 -22.40 -23.89
C GLU A 283 -29.77 -22.33 -22.36
N VAL A 284 -28.61 -21.97 -21.75
CA VAL A 284 -28.58 -21.63 -20.33
C VAL A 284 -29.38 -20.33 -20.24
N PRO A 285 -30.57 -20.32 -19.61
CA PRO A 285 -31.23 -19.06 -19.39
C PRO A 285 -30.28 -18.26 -18.50
N PHE A 286 -29.81 -17.10 -18.94
CA PHE A 286 -29.26 -16.09 -18.09
C PHE A 286 -30.33 -15.83 -17.03
N SER A 287 -30.17 -16.47 -15.86
CA SER A 287 -30.94 -16.09 -14.71
C SER A 287 -30.66 -14.61 -14.51
N SER A 288 -31.68 -13.80 -14.70
CA SER A 288 -31.65 -12.38 -14.35
C SER A 288 -30.86 -12.23 -13.07
N ALA A 289 -29.88 -11.33 -13.06
CA ALA A 289 -29.15 -10.96 -11.89
C ALA A 289 -30.11 -11.02 -10.71
N ALA A 290 -29.77 -11.82 -9.72
CA ALA A 290 -30.27 -11.51 -8.39
C ALA A 290 -29.84 -10.06 -8.22
N THR A 291 -30.74 -9.13 -8.43
CA THR A 291 -30.54 -7.74 -8.14
C THR A 291 -29.86 -7.76 -6.79
N LEU A 292 -28.58 -7.38 -6.74
CA LEU A 292 -28.03 -6.84 -5.53
C LEU A 292 -28.91 -5.62 -5.27
N ALA A 293 -30.05 -5.86 -4.64
CA ALA A 293 -30.76 -4.79 -4.01
C ALA A 293 -29.67 -4.15 -3.16
N PRO A 294 -29.39 -2.85 -3.31
CA PRO A 294 -28.53 -2.17 -2.38
C PRO A 294 -29.02 -2.64 -1.02
N VAL A 295 -28.16 -3.34 -0.26
CA VAL A 295 -28.47 -3.60 1.17
C VAL A 295 -28.78 -2.20 1.66
N PRO A 296 -30.03 -1.87 2.00
CA PRO A 296 -30.29 -0.54 2.46
C PRO A 296 -29.41 -0.42 3.69
N VAL A 297 -28.32 0.39 3.58
CA VAL A 297 -27.85 1.06 4.76
C VAL A 297 -29.11 1.71 5.25
N ALA A 298 -29.73 1.12 6.25
CA ALA A 298 -30.84 1.75 6.91
C ALA A 298 -30.24 3.01 7.50
N TRP A 299 -30.22 4.07 6.68
CA TRP A 299 -30.50 5.36 7.24
C TRP A 299 -31.77 5.06 8.00
N HIS A 300 -31.68 4.99 9.31
CA HIS A 300 -32.87 5.06 10.13
C HIS A 300 -33.56 6.29 9.55
N GLU A 301 -34.61 6.06 8.75
CA GLU A 301 -35.60 7.07 8.52
C GLU A 301 -36.14 7.37 9.92
N ASP A 302 -35.35 8.12 10.65
CA ASP A 302 -35.83 8.80 11.80
C ASP A 302 -36.81 9.81 11.22
N LYS A 303 -38.10 9.41 11.16
CA LYS A 303 -39.21 10.25 10.76
C LYS A 303 -39.31 11.50 11.64
N ASN A 304 -38.43 11.62 12.62
CA ASN A 304 -38.16 12.74 13.49
C ASN A 304 -36.74 13.28 13.30
N ALA A 305 -36.13 13.19 12.10
CA ALA A 305 -34.86 13.82 11.83
C ALA A 305 -34.97 15.28 12.26
N ALA A 306 -34.33 15.63 13.35
CA ALA A 306 -34.24 16.98 13.84
C ALA A 306 -33.63 17.81 12.71
N THR A 307 -34.43 18.69 12.11
CA THR A 307 -33.97 19.68 11.13
C THR A 307 -32.92 20.53 11.82
N GLY A 308 -31.66 20.37 11.45
CA GLY A 308 -30.58 21.20 12.00
C GLY A 308 -29.19 20.54 11.94
N LYS A 309 -28.20 21.33 12.30
CA LYS A 309 -26.78 20.93 12.45
C LYS A 309 -26.68 19.73 13.42
N PRO A 310 -25.99 18.62 13.06
CA PRO A 310 -25.73 17.54 14.00
C PRO A 310 -25.11 18.04 15.30
N ASN A 311 -25.57 17.57 16.44
CA ASN A 311 -24.93 17.87 17.71
C ASN A 311 -23.62 17.08 17.79
N SER A 312 -22.51 17.71 17.46
CA SER A 312 -21.20 17.08 17.34
C SER A 312 -20.11 17.95 17.94
N ILE A 313 -19.04 17.30 18.41
CA ILE A 313 -17.83 17.94 18.87
C ILE A 313 -16.69 17.51 17.94
N ALA A 314 -15.97 18.48 17.40
CA ALA A 314 -14.81 18.29 16.54
C ALA A 314 -13.50 18.49 17.32
N VAL A 315 -12.73 17.41 17.48
CA VAL A 315 -11.42 17.40 18.14
C VAL A 315 -10.32 17.29 17.07
N LEU A 316 -9.44 18.28 17.00
CA LEU A 316 -8.29 18.28 16.10
C LEU A 316 -7.02 18.00 16.90
N ILE A 317 -6.23 17.06 16.42
CA ILE A 317 -4.94 16.72 16.98
C ILE A 317 -3.87 17.02 15.95
N GLY A 318 -2.82 17.75 16.30
CA GLY A 318 -1.76 18.09 15.37
C GLY A 318 -0.37 17.80 15.93
N GLY A 319 0.51 17.27 15.08
CA GLY A 319 1.91 16.99 15.43
C GLY A 319 2.76 16.65 14.21
N ALA A 320 4.09 16.67 14.38
CA ALA A 320 5.02 16.34 13.30
C ALA A 320 4.90 14.88 12.87
N ALA A 321 5.25 14.59 11.62
CA ALA A 321 5.35 13.22 11.12
C ALA A 321 6.27 12.36 12.02
N GLY A 322 5.76 11.20 12.44
CA GLY A 322 6.46 10.28 13.34
C GLY A 322 6.26 10.57 14.84
N THR A 323 5.42 11.55 15.21
CA THR A 323 5.07 11.82 16.62
C THR A 323 3.92 10.94 17.13
N GLY A 324 3.39 10.01 16.33
CA GLY A 324 2.38 9.05 16.75
C GLY A 324 0.94 9.59 16.71
N ILE A 325 0.64 10.53 15.82
CA ILE A 325 -0.72 11.08 15.62
C ILE A 325 -1.71 9.99 15.23
N ASP A 326 -1.33 9.05 14.32
CA ASP A 326 -2.19 7.93 13.92
C ASP A 326 -2.53 7.01 15.07
N THR A 327 -1.56 6.74 15.94
CA THR A 327 -1.77 5.93 17.14
C THR A 327 -2.75 6.62 18.09
N LEU A 328 -2.57 7.92 18.29
CA LEU A 328 -3.42 8.72 19.18
C LEU A 328 -4.85 8.79 18.64
N GLU A 329 -5.01 8.98 17.33
CA GLU A 329 -6.32 8.97 16.67
C GLU A 329 -7.04 7.63 16.85
N LYS A 330 -6.37 6.50 16.64
CA LYS A 330 -6.96 5.16 16.82
C LYS A 330 -7.40 4.91 18.27
N ILE A 331 -6.55 5.25 19.25
CA ILE A 331 -6.85 5.08 20.66
C ILE A 331 -8.06 5.93 21.09
N LEU A 332 -8.08 7.21 20.66
CA LEU A 332 -9.19 8.11 20.98
C LEU A 332 -10.48 7.67 20.29
N SER A 333 -10.41 7.25 19.03
CA SER A 333 -11.57 6.77 18.29
C SER A 333 -12.19 5.54 18.95
N ASP A 334 -11.38 4.56 19.39
CA ASP A 334 -11.86 3.41 20.13
C ASP A 334 -12.46 3.81 21.48
N ALA A 335 -11.80 4.71 22.21
CA ALA A 335 -12.28 5.18 23.51
C ALA A 335 -13.59 5.98 23.40
N PHE A 336 -13.77 6.80 22.36
CA PHE A 336 -15.02 7.51 22.10
C PHE A 336 -16.17 6.56 21.73
N LYS A 337 -15.86 5.53 20.90
CA LYS A 337 -16.82 4.47 20.60
C LYS A 337 -17.27 3.75 21.88
N ARG A 338 -16.34 3.35 22.75
CA ARG A 338 -16.65 2.74 24.06
C ARG A 338 -17.49 3.64 24.94
N SER A 339 -17.36 4.95 24.77
CA SER A 339 -18.18 5.93 25.47
C SER A 339 -19.60 6.07 24.89
N GLY A 340 -19.90 5.42 23.75
CA GLY A 340 -21.23 5.36 23.14
C GLY A 340 -21.54 6.49 22.16
N PHE A 341 -20.54 7.15 21.59
CA PHE A 341 -20.71 8.17 20.57
C PHE A 341 -20.55 7.61 19.16
N TYR A 342 -21.37 8.11 18.22
CA TYR A 342 -21.07 7.99 16.81
C TYR A 342 -19.79 8.77 16.50
N LEU A 343 -19.00 8.29 15.54
CA LEU A 343 -17.69 8.82 15.26
C LEU A 343 -17.40 8.87 13.76
N PHE A 344 -16.75 9.95 13.36
CA PHE A 344 -16.07 10.09 12.08
C PHE A 344 -14.67 10.64 12.33
N SER A 345 -13.67 10.09 11.68
CA SER A 345 -12.29 10.60 11.74
C SER A 345 -11.66 10.66 10.36
N THR A 346 -10.78 11.65 10.16
CA THR A 346 -9.97 11.77 8.96
C THR A 346 -8.61 12.36 9.28
N LYS A 347 -7.65 12.16 8.41
CA LYS A 347 -6.24 12.52 8.62
C LYS A 347 -5.72 13.40 7.49
N GLU A 348 -4.75 14.22 7.83
CA GLU A 348 -4.01 15.00 6.86
C GLU A 348 -2.51 14.79 7.11
N TYR A 349 -1.80 14.37 6.09
CA TYR A 349 -0.36 14.16 6.14
C TYR A 349 0.37 15.15 5.26
N MET A 350 1.56 15.55 5.70
CA MET A 350 2.52 16.15 4.79
C MET A 350 3.38 15.08 4.14
N SER A 351 3.67 15.24 2.85
CA SER A 351 4.51 14.31 2.07
C SER A 351 5.98 14.38 2.50
N ARG A 352 6.26 14.07 3.78
CA ARG A 352 7.60 14.04 4.36
C ARG A 352 7.72 12.90 5.36
N VAL A 353 8.81 12.16 5.30
CA VAL A 353 9.08 11.05 6.25
C VAL A 353 9.31 11.56 7.67
N ARG A 354 9.86 12.79 7.83
CA ARG A 354 10.06 13.46 9.12
C ARG A 354 9.89 14.96 8.96
N GLY A 355 9.29 15.59 9.96
CA GLY A 355 8.93 17.01 9.93
C GLY A 355 7.66 17.26 9.11
N GLY A 356 7.17 18.50 9.13
CA GLY A 356 5.84 18.82 8.62
C GLY A 356 4.76 18.58 9.68
N SER A 357 3.59 19.15 9.49
CA SER A 357 2.47 19.04 10.41
C SER A 357 1.45 18.02 9.88
N ASN A 358 1.26 16.93 10.60
CA ASN A 358 0.15 16.00 10.38
C ASN A 358 -0.98 16.36 11.34
N THR A 359 -2.22 16.16 10.88
CA THR A 359 -3.38 16.33 11.75
C THR A 359 -4.34 15.15 11.65
N ALA A 360 -5.02 14.86 12.76
CA ALA A 360 -6.16 13.96 12.80
C ALA A 360 -7.37 14.74 13.34
N LEU A 361 -8.44 14.75 12.60
CA LEU A 361 -9.73 15.30 13.01
C LEU A 361 -10.62 14.14 13.45
N ILE A 362 -11.13 14.20 14.69
CA ILE A 362 -12.10 13.24 15.22
C ILE A 362 -13.36 14.01 15.57
N ARG A 363 -14.48 13.58 15.01
CA ARG A 363 -15.81 14.09 15.35
C ARG A 363 -16.59 13.05 16.12
N ILE A 364 -17.11 13.41 17.27
CA ILE A 364 -18.08 12.63 18.03
C ILE A 364 -19.45 13.28 17.91
N SER A 365 -20.52 12.48 17.80
CA SER A 365 -21.88 12.95 17.55
C SER A 365 -22.92 12.06 18.21
N ASP A 366 -24.12 12.60 18.42
CA ASP A 366 -25.33 11.85 18.81
C ASP A 366 -26.00 11.12 17.62
N THR A 367 -25.60 11.42 16.40
CA THR A 367 -26.11 10.80 15.18
C THR A 367 -24.95 10.40 14.26
N PRO A 368 -25.14 9.43 13.35
CA PRO A 368 -24.12 9.10 12.36
C PRO A 368 -23.65 10.31 11.56
N VAL A 369 -22.33 10.47 11.45
CA VAL A 369 -21.68 11.54 10.66
C VAL A 369 -20.64 10.91 9.75
N GLU A 370 -20.56 11.41 8.50
CA GLU A 370 -19.70 10.85 7.45
C GLU A 370 -18.82 11.93 6.77
N ALA A 371 -18.70 13.10 7.37
CA ALA A 371 -17.92 14.19 6.77
C ALA A 371 -17.17 15.03 7.82
N PRO A 372 -16.04 15.65 7.44
CA PRO A 372 -15.32 16.58 8.29
C PRO A 372 -16.05 17.93 8.37
N CYS A 373 -15.75 18.68 9.45
CA CYS A 373 -16.07 20.11 9.57
C CYS A 373 -14.78 20.92 9.56
N TRP A 374 -14.82 22.14 8.98
CA TRP A 374 -13.69 23.05 9.00
C TRP A 374 -13.42 23.60 10.41
N GLU A 375 -14.46 24.14 11.02
CA GLU A 375 -14.34 24.64 12.38
C GLU A 375 -14.20 23.52 13.40
N VAL A 376 -13.27 23.66 14.34
CA VAL A 376 -13.03 22.69 15.40
C VAL A 376 -13.35 23.28 16.76
N ASP A 377 -13.84 22.46 17.68
CA ASP A 377 -14.21 22.86 19.04
C ASP A 377 -13.02 22.76 20.00
N LEU A 378 -12.18 21.73 19.82
CA LEU A 378 -11.00 21.47 20.63
C LEU A 378 -9.81 21.17 19.70
N PHE A 379 -8.72 21.91 19.88
CA PHE A 379 -7.46 21.65 19.19
C PHE A 379 -6.36 21.39 20.19
N ILE A 380 -5.62 20.27 20.04
CA ILE A 380 -4.43 19.95 20.81
C ILE A 380 -3.22 19.86 19.90
N ALA A 381 -2.22 20.72 20.13
CA ALA A 381 -0.98 20.72 19.39
C ALA A 381 0.10 19.96 20.18
N ILE A 382 0.64 18.90 19.58
CA ILE A 382 1.73 18.10 20.14
C ILE A 382 3.09 18.77 19.91
N ASP A 383 3.19 19.63 18.88
CA ASP A 383 4.37 20.42 18.57
C ASP A 383 4.03 21.82 18.04
N GLU A 384 5.06 22.67 17.97
CA GLU A 384 4.93 24.07 17.55
C GLU A 384 4.49 24.24 16.08
N LEU A 385 4.94 23.35 15.19
CA LEU A 385 4.56 23.40 13.76
C LEU A 385 3.07 23.13 13.58
N ALA A 386 2.55 22.16 14.31
CA ALA A 386 1.12 21.85 14.29
C ALA A 386 0.29 23.03 14.82
N LEU A 387 0.73 23.67 15.89
CA LEU A 387 0.05 24.86 16.43
C LEU A 387 -0.07 25.97 15.37
N ALA A 388 1.04 26.28 14.69
CA ALA A 388 1.05 27.30 13.64
C ALA A 388 0.18 26.92 12.42
N HIS A 389 0.18 25.62 12.03
CA HIS A 389 -0.53 25.14 10.83
C HIS A 389 -2.04 25.08 11.03
N ALA A 390 -2.50 24.51 12.15
CA ALA A 390 -3.91 24.19 12.35
C ALA A 390 -4.73 25.27 13.08
N LYS A 391 -4.08 26.29 13.63
CA LYS A 391 -4.78 27.39 14.34
C LYS A 391 -5.83 28.10 13.48
N ALA A 392 -5.66 28.15 12.17
CA ALA A 392 -6.62 28.76 11.22
C ALA A 392 -8.00 28.07 11.22
N ARG A 393 -8.10 26.84 11.74
CA ARG A 393 -9.36 26.08 11.87
C ARG A 393 -10.09 26.37 13.18
N CYS A 394 -9.50 27.19 14.05
CA CYS A 394 -10.06 27.54 15.34
C CYS A 394 -10.83 28.86 15.26
N SER A 395 -12.02 28.88 15.84
CA SER A 395 -12.83 30.10 16.05
C SER A 395 -12.59 30.68 17.45
N ALA A 396 -13.26 31.78 17.78
CA ALA A 396 -13.18 32.37 19.11
C ALA A 396 -13.79 31.48 20.22
N SER A 397 -14.62 30.52 19.84
CA SER A 397 -15.21 29.53 20.78
C SER A 397 -14.31 28.30 20.99
N SER A 398 -13.34 28.06 20.11
CA SER A 398 -12.46 26.89 20.19
C SER A 398 -11.56 26.92 21.43
N VAL A 399 -11.30 25.75 22.00
CA VAL A 399 -10.28 25.56 23.04
C VAL A 399 -9.00 25.06 22.39
N ILE A 400 -7.90 25.81 22.55
CA ILE A 400 -6.59 25.46 21.98
C ILE A 400 -5.63 25.09 23.11
N LEU A 401 -5.11 23.87 23.07
CA LEU A 401 -4.14 23.33 24.02
C LEU A 401 -2.79 23.12 23.34
N ALA A 402 -1.70 23.45 24.03
CA ALA A 402 -0.34 23.19 23.55
C ALA A 402 0.62 22.93 24.71
N ASP A 403 1.72 22.23 24.45
CA ASP A 403 2.75 22.07 25.49
C ASP A 403 3.32 23.41 25.93
N GLN A 404 3.53 23.55 27.21
CA GLN A 404 4.04 24.79 27.83
C GLN A 404 5.40 25.26 27.26
N SER A 405 6.17 24.37 26.66
CA SER A 405 7.48 24.68 26.06
C SER A 405 7.37 25.55 24.79
N PHE A 406 6.22 25.50 24.08
CA PHE A 406 6.00 26.27 22.85
C PHE A 406 4.63 26.99 22.75
N ALA A 407 3.76 26.85 23.75
CA ALA A 407 2.48 27.59 23.80
C ALA A 407 2.69 29.12 23.73
N GLY A 408 3.87 29.59 24.11
CA GLY A 408 4.26 30.99 23.99
C GLY A 408 3.49 31.94 24.92
N LYS A 409 3.36 33.22 24.50
CA LYS A 409 2.59 34.26 25.20
C LYS A 409 1.21 34.47 24.54
N ASP A 410 0.80 33.57 23.69
CA ASP A 410 -0.48 33.64 23.01
C ASP A 410 -1.62 33.41 24.01
N THR A 411 -2.43 34.44 24.24
CA THR A 411 -3.52 34.42 25.22
C THR A 411 -4.65 33.47 24.84
N ASP A 412 -4.73 33.04 23.58
CA ASP A 412 -5.76 32.13 23.08
C ASP A 412 -5.37 30.66 23.25
N VAL A 413 -4.10 30.40 23.60
CA VAL A 413 -3.55 29.05 23.75
C VAL A 413 -3.37 28.73 25.25
N THR A 414 -3.98 27.64 25.68
CA THR A 414 -3.77 27.15 27.03
C THR A 414 -2.55 26.23 27.10
N ALA A 415 -1.57 26.62 27.91
CA ALA A 415 -0.35 25.84 28.12
C ALA A 415 -0.59 24.66 29.05
N ILE A 416 -0.21 23.44 28.62
CA ILE A 416 -0.28 22.21 29.41
C ILE A 416 1.11 21.56 29.53
N PRO A 417 1.45 20.90 30.66
CA PRO A 417 2.78 20.35 30.90
C PRO A 417 2.97 18.94 30.30
N MET A 418 2.64 18.73 29.01
CA MET A 418 2.71 17.41 28.37
C MET A 418 4.10 16.79 28.44
N ASN A 419 5.10 17.48 27.87
CA ASN A 419 6.47 16.96 27.75
C ASN A 419 7.14 16.74 29.11
N VAL A 420 6.97 17.68 30.03
CA VAL A 420 7.53 17.57 31.37
C VAL A 420 6.93 16.42 32.18
N THR A 421 5.60 16.21 32.04
CA THR A 421 4.92 15.11 32.71
C THR A 421 5.31 13.76 32.11
N ALA A 422 5.35 13.66 30.78
CA ALA A 422 5.79 12.48 30.08
C ALA A 422 7.22 12.06 30.47
N GLN A 423 8.17 13.01 30.56
CA GLN A 423 9.54 12.74 30.99
C GLN A 423 9.62 12.27 32.45
N LYS A 424 8.81 12.85 33.35
CA LYS A 424 8.74 12.39 34.74
C LYS A 424 8.22 10.96 34.87
N LEU A 425 7.38 10.52 33.95
CA LEU A 425 6.84 9.16 33.87
C LEU A 425 7.81 8.18 33.17
N GLY A 426 8.96 8.67 32.68
CA GLY A 426 10.03 7.84 32.15
C GLY A 426 10.28 7.97 30.64
N SER A 427 9.36 8.50 29.84
CA SER A 427 9.56 8.66 28.38
C SER A 427 8.76 9.82 27.81
N ILE A 428 9.40 10.61 26.93
CA ILE A 428 8.73 11.66 26.16
C ILE A 428 7.58 11.10 25.28
N ARG A 429 7.64 9.81 24.92
CA ARG A 429 6.59 9.13 24.12
C ARG A 429 5.22 9.12 24.80
N TYR A 430 5.17 9.23 26.13
CA TYR A 430 3.93 9.31 26.88
C TYR A 430 3.20 10.65 26.76
N ALA A 431 3.76 11.64 26.05
CA ALA A 431 3.11 12.92 25.82
C ALA A 431 1.77 12.77 25.08
N ASN A 432 1.69 11.85 24.11
CA ASN A 432 0.47 11.58 23.36
C ASN A 432 -0.65 11.00 24.22
N THR A 433 -0.33 10.01 25.03
CA THR A 433 -1.30 9.40 25.95
C THR A 433 -1.70 10.35 27.09
N TYR A 434 -0.79 11.22 27.53
CA TYR A 434 -1.13 12.32 28.41
C TYR A 434 -2.13 13.28 27.73
N ALA A 435 -1.91 13.65 26.46
CA ALA A 435 -2.80 14.50 25.69
C ALA A 435 -4.21 13.87 25.53
N ALA A 436 -4.28 12.56 25.28
CA ALA A 436 -5.54 11.82 25.26
C ALA A 436 -6.28 11.90 26.60
N GLY A 437 -5.54 11.74 27.71
CA GLY A 437 -6.10 11.91 29.04
C GLY A 437 -6.68 13.32 29.27
N VAL A 438 -5.94 14.37 28.84
CA VAL A 438 -6.43 15.76 28.93
C VAL A 438 -7.72 15.95 28.16
N ILE A 439 -7.83 15.42 26.94
CA ILE A 439 -9.05 15.51 26.12
C ILE A 439 -10.23 14.84 26.86
N PHE A 440 -10.06 13.62 27.36
CA PHE A 440 -11.12 12.87 28.07
C PHE A 440 -11.55 13.57 29.37
N GLY A 441 -10.60 14.03 30.17
CA GLY A 441 -10.90 14.76 31.40
C GLY A 441 -11.59 16.09 31.16
N LEU A 442 -11.17 16.81 30.10
CA LEU A 442 -11.77 18.09 29.71
C LEU A 442 -13.20 17.94 29.20
N LEU A 443 -13.49 16.86 28.47
CA LEU A 443 -14.82 16.52 27.97
C LEU A 443 -15.71 15.86 29.06
N GLY A 444 -15.17 15.56 30.27
CA GLY A 444 -15.91 14.95 31.35
C GLY A 444 -16.33 13.50 31.08
N MET A 445 -15.57 12.77 30.29
CA MET A 445 -15.84 11.37 29.92
C MET A 445 -15.35 10.39 31.00
N GLU A 446 -15.73 9.12 30.87
CA GLU A 446 -15.26 8.07 31.78
C GLU A 446 -13.80 7.67 31.46
N GLU A 447 -12.88 7.90 32.40
CA GLU A 447 -11.44 7.58 32.28
C GLU A 447 -11.20 6.11 31.87
N GLN A 448 -12.03 5.19 32.37
CA GLN A 448 -11.86 3.76 32.18
C GLN A 448 -11.91 3.33 30.71
N HIS A 449 -12.74 3.98 29.88
CA HIS A 449 -12.81 3.69 28.45
C HIS A 449 -11.49 3.99 27.73
N LEU A 450 -10.84 5.09 28.08
CA LEU A 450 -9.53 5.45 27.53
C LEU A 450 -8.43 4.52 28.03
N ILE A 451 -8.43 4.15 29.31
CA ILE A 451 -7.46 3.21 29.88
C ILE A 451 -7.56 1.85 29.17
N GLN A 452 -8.77 1.35 28.89
CA GLN A 452 -8.95 0.10 28.17
C GLN A 452 -8.38 0.17 26.74
N SER A 453 -8.69 1.23 26.01
CA SER A 453 -8.17 1.42 24.64
C SER A 453 -6.65 1.52 24.61
N VAL A 454 -6.05 2.21 25.59
CA VAL A 454 -4.60 2.31 25.73
C VAL A 454 -3.96 0.96 26.08
N ALA A 455 -4.57 0.19 26.99
CA ALA A 455 -4.05 -1.12 27.40
C ALA A 455 -4.10 -2.15 26.27
N GLU A 456 -5.14 -2.12 25.43
CA GLU A 456 -5.24 -2.98 24.24
C GLU A 456 -4.21 -2.64 23.18
N HIS A 457 -3.87 -1.34 23.03
CA HIS A 457 -2.92 -0.88 22.01
C HIS A 457 -1.46 -1.09 22.41
N PHE A 458 -1.11 -0.88 23.70
CA PHE A 458 0.28 -0.87 24.17
C PHE A 458 0.67 -2.08 25.05
N GLU A 459 -0.06 -3.18 25.01
CA GLU A 459 0.29 -4.46 25.67
C GLU A 459 0.93 -4.30 27.07
N LYS A 460 0.21 -3.70 28.02
CA LYS A 460 0.63 -3.57 29.45
C LYS A 460 1.75 -2.56 29.74
N ASP A 461 1.98 -1.56 28.91
CA ASP A 461 2.88 -0.46 29.27
C ASP A 461 2.24 0.44 30.34
N THR A 462 2.61 0.21 31.60
CA THR A 462 2.08 0.95 32.77
C THR A 462 2.41 2.46 32.73
N GLY A 463 3.42 2.88 31.95
CA GLY A 463 3.76 4.27 31.76
C GLY A 463 2.72 5.03 30.94
N ASN A 464 2.13 4.37 29.94
CA ASN A 464 1.03 4.95 29.17
C ASN A 464 -0.23 5.11 30.02
N GLU A 465 -0.58 4.12 30.85
CA GLU A 465 -1.72 4.22 31.77
C GLU A 465 -1.54 5.35 32.80
N ALA A 466 -0.33 5.48 33.37
CA ALA A 466 -0.02 6.57 34.29
C ALA A 466 -0.11 7.94 33.61
N ALA A 467 0.28 8.04 32.34
CA ALA A 467 0.17 9.27 31.56
C ALA A 467 -1.29 9.64 31.27
N VAL A 468 -2.15 8.66 30.94
CA VAL A 468 -3.60 8.88 30.80
C VAL A 468 -4.17 9.46 32.08
N LYS A 469 -3.92 8.83 33.25
CA LYS A 469 -4.45 9.29 34.55
C LYS A 469 -3.99 10.72 34.88
N ALA A 470 -2.70 11.00 34.69
CA ALA A 470 -2.16 12.34 34.95
C ALA A 470 -2.77 13.40 33.99
N GLY A 471 -2.97 13.05 32.73
CA GLY A 471 -3.64 13.89 31.74
C GLY A 471 -5.11 14.10 32.08
N PHE A 472 -5.82 13.04 32.42
CA PHE A 472 -7.23 13.10 32.79
C PHE A 472 -7.48 14.02 33.99
N GLU A 473 -6.69 13.87 35.06
CA GLU A 473 -6.76 14.76 36.22
C GLU A 473 -6.49 16.23 35.84
N ALA A 474 -5.56 16.48 34.92
CA ALA A 474 -5.28 17.81 34.43
C ALA A 474 -6.47 18.36 33.63
N GLY A 475 -7.06 17.57 32.75
CA GLY A 475 -8.24 17.92 31.96
C GLY A 475 -9.46 18.27 32.83
N VAL A 476 -9.76 17.43 33.83
CA VAL A 476 -10.88 17.67 34.78
C VAL A 476 -10.72 19.01 35.52
N LYS A 477 -9.49 19.40 35.84
CA LYS A 477 -9.21 20.70 36.51
C LYS A 477 -9.39 21.91 35.59
N MET A 478 -9.42 21.69 34.26
CA MET A 478 -9.60 22.71 33.24
C MET A 478 -11.09 22.89 32.93
N ALA A 479 -11.87 23.54 33.80
CA ALA A 479 -13.28 23.82 33.52
C ALA A 479 -13.40 24.92 32.45
N TYR A 480 -13.69 24.57 31.22
CA TYR A 480 -14.01 25.54 30.17
C TYR A 480 -15.51 25.63 29.91
N SER A 481 -16.09 26.80 30.15
CA SER A 481 -17.49 27.10 29.80
C SER A 481 -17.72 27.27 28.29
N ARG A 482 -16.66 27.16 27.46
CA ARG A 482 -16.70 27.39 26.01
C ARG A 482 -16.90 26.10 25.20
N LEU A 483 -16.62 24.92 25.76
CA LEU A 483 -16.85 23.67 25.04
C LEU A 483 -18.36 23.42 24.84
N PRO A 484 -18.77 22.93 23.68
CA PRO A 484 -20.14 22.50 23.48
C PRO A 484 -20.56 21.47 24.52
N VAL A 485 -21.87 21.37 24.77
CA VAL A 485 -22.43 20.27 25.56
C VAL A 485 -22.16 18.98 24.81
N LEU A 486 -21.73 17.93 25.55
CA LEU A 486 -21.53 16.62 24.96
C LEU A 486 -22.80 16.16 24.23
N PRO A 487 -22.62 15.51 23.05
CA PRO A 487 -23.72 14.83 22.38
C PRO A 487 -24.36 13.77 23.28
N GLU A 488 -25.60 13.40 22.98
CA GLU A 488 -26.25 12.28 23.62
C GLU A 488 -25.55 10.96 23.30
N VAL A 489 -25.47 10.05 24.26
CA VAL A 489 -24.80 8.75 24.06
C VAL A 489 -25.80 7.67 23.67
N HIS A 490 -25.44 6.87 22.68
CA HIS A 490 -26.24 5.76 22.13
C HIS A 490 -25.49 4.42 22.30
N LYS A 491 -25.12 4.08 23.54
CA LYS A 491 -24.23 2.97 23.86
C LYS A 491 -24.67 1.63 23.26
N GLU A 492 -25.96 1.28 23.39
CA GLU A 492 -26.49 0.00 22.87
C GLU A 492 -26.45 -0.12 21.35
N GLU A 493 -26.55 1.00 20.62
CA GLU A 493 -26.48 1.03 19.16
C GLU A 493 -25.03 1.05 18.69
N VAL A 494 -24.21 1.90 19.30
CA VAL A 494 -22.80 2.09 18.95
C VAL A 494 -21.95 0.86 19.24
N GLU A 495 -22.25 0.09 20.29
CA GLU A 495 -21.58 -1.16 20.62
C GLU A 495 -21.68 -2.20 19.49
N LYS A 496 -22.76 -2.19 18.71
CA LYS A 496 -22.99 -3.10 17.58
C LYS A 496 -22.25 -2.69 16.31
N LEU A 497 -21.69 -1.50 16.28
CA LEU A 497 -20.99 -0.98 15.13
C LEU A 497 -19.47 -1.29 15.21
N HIS A 498 -18.82 -1.38 14.06
CA HIS A 498 -17.38 -1.60 13.93
C HIS A 498 -16.69 -0.35 13.41
N LEU A 499 -15.58 0.05 14.03
CA LEU A 499 -14.70 1.08 13.49
C LEU A 499 -13.91 0.50 12.33
N MET A 500 -13.95 1.17 11.18
CA MET A 500 -13.25 0.74 10.00
C MET A 500 -12.82 1.95 9.18
N ASP A 501 -11.67 1.88 8.51
CA ASP A 501 -11.26 2.85 7.51
C ASP A 501 -11.57 2.37 6.08
N GLY A 502 -11.55 3.31 5.12
CA GLY A 502 -11.89 3.00 3.74
C GLY A 502 -10.89 2.03 3.07
N THR A 503 -9.63 2.05 3.48
CA THR A 503 -8.61 1.08 3.06
C THR A 503 -8.97 -0.33 3.45
N THR A 504 -9.36 -0.52 4.70
CA THR A 504 -9.79 -1.82 5.25
C THR A 504 -11.10 -2.29 4.59
N ALA A 505 -12.06 -1.39 4.42
CA ALA A 505 -13.32 -1.69 3.76
C ALA A 505 -13.12 -2.15 2.30
N ALA A 506 -12.29 -1.44 1.52
CA ALA A 506 -11.93 -1.85 0.16
C ALA A 506 -11.24 -3.22 0.13
N GLY A 507 -10.31 -3.45 1.07
CA GLY A 507 -9.63 -4.73 1.23
C GLY A 507 -10.61 -5.89 1.49
N PHE A 508 -11.58 -5.71 2.38
CA PHE A 508 -12.65 -6.70 2.60
C PHE A 508 -13.50 -6.91 1.35
N GLY A 509 -13.83 -5.84 0.60
CA GLY A 509 -14.53 -5.96 -0.66
C GLY A 509 -13.77 -6.82 -1.68
N PHE A 510 -12.45 -6.67 -1.78
CA PHE A 510 -11.63 -7.51 -2.67
C PHE A 510 -11.51 -8.95 -2.19
N LEU A 511 -11.44 -9.18 -0.88
CA LEU A 511 -11.48 -10.54 -0.32
C LEU A 511 -12.79 -11.24 -0.64
N THR A 512 -13.93 -10.57 -0.42
CA THR A 512 -15.25 -11.11 -0.75
C THR A 512 -15.44 -11.35 -2.24
N GLY A 513 -14.81 -10.52 -3.09
CA GLY A 513 -14.70 -10.74 -4.54
C GLY A 513 -13.86 -11.95 -4.94
N GLY A 514 -13.23 -12.64 -3.97
CA GLY A 514 -12.42 -13.84 -4.22
C GLY A 514 -11.02 -13.53 -4.75
N CYS A 515 -10.48 -12.33 -4.46
CA CYS A 515 -9.11 -11.98 -4.82
C CYS A 515 -8.13 -12.95 -4.18
N ASN A 516 -7.31 -13.60 -5.00
CA ASN A 516 -6.29 -14.55 -4.56
C ASN A 516 -4.88 -14.26 -5.12
N PHE A 517 -4.74 -13.17 -5.88
CA PHE A 517 -3.45 -12.68 -6.36
C PHE A 517 -3.44 -11.16 -6.37
N VAL A 518 -2.38 -10.55 -5.84
CA VAL A 518 -2.18 -9.10 -5.87
C VAL A 518 -0.78 -8.82 -6.40
N ALA A 519 -0.67 -7.97 -7.41
CA ALA A 519 0.62 -7.43 -7.85
C ALA A 519 0.52 -5.92 -7.92
N SER A 520 1.37 -5.22 -7.15
CA SER A 520 1.30 -3.77 -7.08
C SER A 520 2.68 -3.15 -6.85
N TYR A 521 2.90 -1.97 -7.41
CA TYR A 521 3.97 -1.07 -7.01
C TYR A 521 3.45 -0.11 -5.94
N PRO A 522 4.13 0.05 -4.80
CA PRO A 522 3.66 0.88 -3.70
C PRO A 522 3.54 2.35 -4.10
N MET A 523 2.33 2.86 -4.19
CA MET A 523 2.05 4.27 -4.51
C MET A 523 0.97 4.82 -3.56
N SER A 524 1.26 5.91 -2.83
CA SER A 524 0.26 6.57 -2.00
C SER A 524 -0.87 7.17 -2.84
N PRO A 525 -2.15 7.04 -2.43
CA PRO A 525 -2.64 6.46 -1.18
C PRO A 525 -2.98 4.96 -1.26
N SER A 526 -2.84 4.30 -2.39
CA SER A 526 -3.29 2.91 -2.61
C SER A 526 -2.49 1.85 -1.84
N THR A 527 -1.29 2.19 -1.34
CA THR A 527 -0.39 1.26 -0.61
C THR A 527 -1.06 0.63 0.62
N GLY A 528 -2.02 1.33 1.24
CA GLY A 528 -2.78 0.79 2.37
C GLY A 528 -3.50 -0.51 2.04
N VAL A 529 -4.14 -0.59 0.88
CA VAL A 529 -4.83 -1.80 0.40
C VAL A 529 -3.83 -2.92 0.12
N LEU A 530 -2.69 -2.64 -0.50
CA LEU A 530 -1.62 -3.63 -0.69
C LEU A 530 -1.17 -4.23 0.64
N ASN A 531 -0.92 -3.39 1.64
CA ASN A 531 -0.52 -3.81 2.99
C ASN A 531 -1.60 -4.64 3.68
N PHE A 532 -2.87 -4.24 3.55
CA PHE A 532 -4.00 -5.02 4.08
C PHE A 532 -4.05 -6.41 3.45
N MET A 533 -4.00 -6.52 2.13
CA MET A 533 -4.01 -7.80 1.42
C MET A 533 -2.81 -8.68 1.79
N ALA A 534 -1.63 -8.09 1.95
CA ALA A 534 -0.44 -8.80 2.43
C ALA A 534 -0.62 -9.32 3.86
N SER A 535 -1.24 -8.57 4.76
CA SER A 535 -1.53 -9.02 6.12
C SER A 535 -2.50 -10.21 6.17
N MET A 536 -3.43 -10.26 5.21
CA MET A 536 -4.43 -11.32 5.07
C MET A 536 -3.92 -12.54 4.28
N SER A 537 -2.75 -12.46 3.67
CA SER A 537 -2.23 -13.46 2.72
C SER A 537 -2.20 -14.89 3.25
N LYS A 538 -1.80 -15.06 4.52
CA LYS A 538 -1.75 -16.39 5.15
C LYS A 538 -3.12 -16.97 5.48
N GLN A 539 -4.05 -16.11 5.89
CA GLN A 539 -5.40 -16.51 6.31
C GLN A 539 -6.28 -16.89 5.11
N PHE A 540 -6.15 -16.15 4.00
CA PHE A 540 -7.00 -16.30 2.81
C PHE A 540 -6.26 -16.89 1.60
N THR A 541 -5.04 -17.37 1.77
CA THR A 541 -4.23 -17.98 0.70
C THR A 541 -4.09 -17.06 -0.54
N ILE A 542 -3.64 -15.85 -0.30
CA ILE A 542 -3.45 -14.83 -1.33
C ILE A 542 -1.97 -14.73 -1.65
N ALA A 543 -1.60 -14.83 -2.92
CA ALA A 543 -0.26 -14.47 -3.37
C ALA A 543 -0.18 -12.94 -3.52
N VAL A 544 0.78 -12.33 -2.84
CA VAL A 544 0.98 -10.87 -2.88
C VAL A 544 2.41 -10.58 -3.34
N GLU A 545 2.53 -9.86 -4.43
CA GLU A 545 3.81 -9.49 -5.04
C GLU A 545 3.96 -7.97 -5.12
N GLN A 546 5.09 -7.48 -4.64
CA GLN A 546 5.50 -6.11 -4.87
C GLN A 546 6.31 -6.06 -6.16
N SER A 547 5.69 -5.60 -7.24
CA SER A 547 6.33 -5.47 -8.54
C SER A 547 7.34 -4.30 -8.61
N GLU A 548 8.18 -4.31 -9.64
CA GLU A 548 9.21 -3.30 -9.86
C GLU A 548 8.65 -1.93 -10.30
N ASP A 549 7.49 -1.94 -10.99
CA ASP A 549 6.75 -0.75 -11.42
C ASP A 549 5.28 -1.09 -11.74
N GLU A 550 4.50 -0.08 -12.13
CA GLU A 550 3.08 -0.23 -12.44
C GLU A 550 2.82 -0.94 -13.77
N ILE A 551 3.77 -0.87 -14.71
CA ILE A 551 3.67 -1.61 -15.98
C ILE A 551 3.72 -3.11 -15.69
N ALA A 552 4.73 -3.54 -14.94
CA ALA A 552 4.86 -4.93 -14.50
C ALA A 552 3.64 -5.38 -13.68
N SER A 553 3.15 -4.52 -12.75
CA SER A 553 2.00 -4.82 -11.89
C SER A 553 0.78 -5.27 -12.70
N LEU A 554 0.35 -4.48 -13.67
CA LEU A 554 -0.87 -4.82 -14.43
C LEU A 554 -0.64 -6.00 -15.38
N HIS A 555 0.56 -6.16 -15.96
CA HIS A 555 0.86 -7.35 -16.77
C HIS A 555 0.87 -8.64 -15.94
N MET A 556 1.39 -8.60 -14.69
CA MET A 556 1.30 -9.73 -13.76
C MET A 556 -0.15 -10.07 -13.42
N VAL A 557 -1.00 -9.06 -13.21
CA VAL A 557 -2.44 -9.23 -13.01
C VAL A 557 -3.09 -9.91 -14.21
N LEU A 558 -2.80 -9.45 -15.44
CA LEU A 558 -3.33 -10.09 -16.66
C LEU A 558 -2.87 -11.54 -16.80
N GLY A 559 -1.58 -11.81 -16.53
CA GLY A 559 -1.04 -13.18 -16.52
C GLY A 559 -1.72 -14.08 -15.48
N ALA A 560 -1.98 -13.56 -14.28
CA ALA A 560 -2.67 -14.28 -13.22
C ALA A 560 -4.14 -14.57 -13.59
N TRP A 561 -4.86 -13.61 -14.17
CA TRP A 561 -6.22 -13.82 -14.68
C TRP A 561 -6.25 -14.84 -15.83
N TYR A 562 -5.27 -14.80 -16.73
CA TYR A 562 -5.12 -15.79 -17.78
C TYR A 562 -4.93 -17.20 -17.22
N ALA A 563 -4.15 -17.33 -16.13
CA ALA A 563 -3.95 -18.59 -15.42
C ALA A 563 -5.11 -19.00 -14.51
N GLY A 564 -6.19 -18.21 -14.43
CA GLY A 564 -7.40 -18.55 -13.66
C GLY A 564 -7.47 -17.96 -12.26
N ALA A 565 -6.51 -17.16 -11.83
CA ALA A 565 -6.63 -16.40 -10.58
C ALA A 565 -7.65 -15.26 -10.70
N ARG A 566 -8.13 -14.73 -9.57
CA ARG A 566 -8.78 -13.43 -9.47
C ARG A 566 -7.74 -12.44 -8.94
N ALA A 567 -7.26 -11.57 -9.81
CA ALA A 567 -6.10 -10.74 -9.53
C ALA A 567 -6.43 -9.25 -9.43
N LEU A 568 -5.72 -8.55 -8.55
CA LEU A 568 -5.85 -7.12 -8.24
C LEU A 568 -4.51 -6.41 -8.44
N THR A 569 -4.55 -5.19 -8.95
CA THR A 569 -3.48 -4.20 -8.77
C THR A 569 -4.00 -2.96 -8.08
N THR A 570 -3.13 -2.28 -7.31
CA THR A 570 -3.46 -1.03 -6.62
C THR A 570 -2.49 0.06 -7.05
N THR A 571 -2.99 1.26 -7.35
CA THR A 571 -2.18 2.38 -7.84
C THR A 571 -2.83 3.73 -7.55
N SER A 572 -2.18 4.81 -7.96
CA SER A 572 -2.70 6.17 -8.03
C SER A 572 -2.57 6.70 -9.46
N GLY A 573 -3.07 7.90 -9.74
CA GLY A 573 -3.16 8.46 -11.09
C GLY A 573 -1.86 8.41 -11.90
N GLY A 574 -0.73 8.76 -11.29
CA GLY A 574 0.57 8.71 -11.96
C GLY A 574 0.99 7.31 -12.42
N GLY A 575 0.75 6.28 -11.57
CA GLY A 575 1.02 4.90 -11.93
C GLY A 575 -0.01 4.33 -12.91
N PHE A 576 -1.28 4.70 -12.76
CA PHE A 576 -2.32 4.29 -13.71
C PHE A 576 -2.06 4.82 -15.13
N ALA A 577 -1.45 6.00 -15.27
CA ALA A 577 -1.03 6.52 -16.55
C ALA A 577 -0.02 5.60 -17.26
N LEU A 578 0.84 4.90 -16.52
CA LEU A 578 1.78 3.90 -17.06
C LEU A 578 1.10 2.58 -17.46
N MET A 579 -0.08 2.30 -16.94
CA MET A 579 -0.84 1.07 -17.22
C MET A 579 -1.62 1.10 -18.55
N GLY A 580 -1.59 2.22 -19.29
CA GLY A 580 -2.43 2.43 -20.48
C GLY A 580 -2.27 1.37 -21.56
N GLU A 581 -1.05 0.86 -21.78
CA GLU A 581 -0.81 -0.22 -22.75
C GLU A 581 -1.39 -1.55 -22.28
N ALA A 582 -1.15 -1.92 -21.02
CA ALA A 582 -1.70 -3.15 -20.44
C ALA A 582 -3.24 -3.15 -20.38
N LEU A 583 -3.89 -1.97 -20.19
CA LEU A 583 -5.33 -1.82 -20.32
C LEU A 583 -5.82 -2.14 -21.73
N SER A 584 -5.10 -1.67 -22.76
CA SER A 584 -5.40 -1.99 -24.16
C SER A 584 -5.23 -3.48 -24.44
N LEU A 585 -4.20 -4.10 -23.87
CA LEU A 585 -3.98 -5.55 -23.95
C LEU A 585 -5.13 -6.32 -23.28
N SER A 586 -5.58 -5.90 -22.08
CA SER A 586 -6.77 -6.47 -21.43
C SER A 586 -8.00 -6.41 -22.35
N GLY A 587 -8.22 -5.25 -23.00
CA GLY A 587 -9.33 -5.07 -23.94
C GLY A 587 -9.24 -5.96 -25.17
N MET A 588 -8.03 -6.16 -25.71
CA MET A 588 -7.81 -6.97 -26.92
C MET A 588 -7.90 -8.46 -26.63
N THR A 589 -7.24 -8.93 -25.60
CA THR A 589 -7.25 -10.34 -25.18
C THR A 589 -8.51 -10.74 -24.43
N GLU A 590 -9.36 -9.77 -24.09
CA GLU A 590 -10.54 -9.97 -23.23
C GLU A 590 -10.16 -10.71 -21.94
N THR A 591 -9.02 -10.34 -21.39
CA THR A 591 -8.55 -10.83 -20.10
C THR A 591 -9.04 -9.89 -19.00
N PRO A 592 -9.74 -10.39 -17.98
CA PRO A 592 -10.20 -9.57 -16.88
C PRO A 592 -9.06 -8.82 -16.20
N ALA A 593 -9.36 -7.69 -15.60
CA ALA A 593 -8.46 -6.99 -14.69
C ALA A 593 -9.27 -6.22 -13.65
N VAL A 594 -8.85 -6.23 -12.39
CA VAL A 594 -9.38 -5.36 -11.33
C VAL A 594 -8.28 -4.42 -10.87
N ILE A 595 -8.59 -3.13 -10.89
CA ILE A 595 -7.63 -2.06 -10.58
C ILE A 595 -8.24 -1.17 -9.50
N TYR A 596 -7.59 -1.08 -8.34
CA TYR A 596 -7.91 -0.07 -7.33
C TYR A 596 -7.09 1.18 -7.60
N LEU A 597 -7.76 2.23 -8.07
CA LEU A 597 -7.18 3.52 -8.38
C LEU A 597 -7.55 4.53 -7.29
N ALA A 598 -6.62 4.79 -6.38
CA ALA A 598 -6.81 5.78 -5.32
C ALA A 598 -6.22 7.12 -5.77
N GLN A 599 -7.11 8.09 -6.00
CA GLN A 599 -6.81 9.40 -6.56
C GLN A 599 -6.12 10.32 -5.56
N ARG A 600 -5.32 11.22 -6.08
CA ARG A 600 -4.67 12.32 -5.36
C ARG A 600 -4.44 13.49 -6.32
N PRO A 601 -4.22 14.74 -5.82
CA PRO A 601 -3.97 15.88 -6.70
C PRO A 601 -2.76 15.65 -7.62
N GLY A 602 -3.00 15.78 -8.93
CA GLY A 602 -2.01 15.79 -9.99
C GLY A 602 -1.69 17.21 -10.47
N PRO A 603 -1.05 17.37 -11.64
CA PRO A 603 -0.41 16.34 -12.44
C PRO A 603 0.92 15.82 -11.86
N ALA A 604 1.45 14.74 -12.42
CA ALA A 604 2.66 14.05 -11.95
C ALA A 604 2.54 13.61 -10.47
N THR A 605 3.52 13.89 -9.63
CA THR A 605 3.45 13.56 -8.20
C THR A 605 2.43 14.42 -7.45
N GLY A 606 2.25 15.67 -7.87
CA GLY A 606 1.29 16.60 -7.30
C GLY A 606 1.38 16.75 -5.78
N LEU A 607 0.27 16.53 -5.10
CA LEU A 607 0.19 16.49 -3.63
C LEU A 607 -0.11 15.04 -3.18
N PRO A 608 0.91 14.18 -2.97
CA PRO A 608 0.75 12.73 -2.87
C PRO A 608 -0.03 12.25 -1.64
N THR A 609 -0.28 13.12 -0.68
CA THR A 609 -0.98 12.85 0.57
C THR A 609 -2.21 13.74 0.77
N ARG A 610 -2.78 14.23 -0.33
CA ARG A 610 -3.97 15.06 -0.35
C ARG A 610 -5.04 14.43 -1.24
N SER A 611 -6.27 14.96 -1.18
CA SER A 611 -7.43 14.39 -1.87
C SER A 611 -7.83 15.23 -3.09
N GLU A 612 -8.12 14.55 -4.19
CA GLU A 612 -8.74 15.14 -5.38
C GLU A 612 -9.41 14.03 -6.20
N GLN A 613 -10.49 14.32 -6.90
CA GLN A 613 -11.18 13.46 -7.86
C GLN A 613 -10.72 13.76 -9.29
N GLY A 614 -9.40 13.87 -9.53
CA GLY A 614 -8.82 14.35 -10.78
C GLY A 614 -8.62 13.30 -11.87
N ASP A 615 -8.77 12.01 -11.56
CA ASP A 615 -8.40 10.91 -12.47
C ASP A 615 -9.59 10.29 -13.23
N LEU A 616 -10.82 10.81 -13.08
CA LEU A 616 -12.02 10.23 -13.70
C LEU A 616 -11.89 10.11 -15.22
N ASN A 617 -11.49 11.20 -15.89
CA ASN A 617 -11.32 11.20 -17.34
C ASN A 617 -10.26 10.20 -17.80
N MET A 618 -9.17 10.06 -17.04
CA MET A 618 -8.14 9.07 -17.33
C MET A 618 -8.65 7.65 -17.09
N ALA A 619 -9.38 7.38 -16.02
CA ALA A 619 -9.98 6.08 -15.75
C ALA A 619 -10.91 5.63 -16.89
N VAL A 620 -11.68 6.56 -17.43
CA VAL A 620 -12.64 6.30 -18.52
C VAL A 620 -11.96 6.13 -19.87
N HIS A 621 -10.87 6.89 -20.17
CA HIS A 621 -10.32 7.00 -21.51
C HIS A 621 -8.89 6.43 -21.69
N SER A 622 -8.24 5.96 -20.63
CA SER A 622 -6.89 5.40 -20.72
C SER A 622 -6.83 4.17 -21.64
N GLY A 623 -5.69 3.97 -22.27
CA GLY A 623 -5.46 2.95 -23.28
C GLY A 623 -5.75 3.49 -24.70
N HIS A 624 -5.48 2.65 -25.72
CA HIS A 624 -5.70 2.99 -27.11
C HIS A 624 -6.66 1.99 -27.76
N GLY A 625 -7.36 2.41 -28.81
CA GLY A 625 -8.44 1.66 -29.41
C GLY A 625 -9.70 1.67 -28.54
N TRP A 626 -10.74 1.03 -29.06
CA TRP A 626 -12.01 0.95 -28.34
C TRP A 626 -12.19 -0.43 -27.68
N PHE A 627 -12.51 -0.42 -26.38
CA PHE A 627 -12.90 -1.59 -25.59
C PHE A 627 -13.75 -1.16 -24.39
N SER A 628 -14.64 -2.05 -23.96
CA SER A 628 -15.51 -1.81 -22.81
C SER A 628 -14.74 -1.90 -21.49
N ARG A 629 -15.10 -1.05 -20.53
CA ARG A 629 -14.59 -1.04 -19.16
C ARG A 629 -15.66 -0.58 -18.19
N VAL A 630 -15.44 -0.80 -16.91
CA VAL A 630 -16.29 -0.28 -15.84
C VAL A 630 -15.48 0.59 -14.89
N VAL A 631 -16.06 1.70 -14.44
CA VAL A 631 -15.51 2.54 -13.37
C VAL A 631 -16.56 2.67 -12.28
N LEU A 632 -16.22 2.13 -11.10
CA LEU A 632 -17.00 2.19 -9.88
C LEU A 632 -16.33 3.16 -8.92
N ALA A 633 -17.08 4.06 -8.32
CA ALA A 633 -16.59 5.09 -7.42
C ALA A 633 -17.34 5.05 -6.09
N PRO A 634 -16.94 4.21 -5.13
CA PRO A 634 -17.60 4.12 -3.83
C PRO A 634 -17.53 5.43 -3.08
N GLY A 635 -18.61 5.80 -2.36
CA GLY A 635 -18.71 6.99 -1.54
C GLY A 635 -18.90 6.70 -0.04
N SER A 636 -18.94 5.43 0.37
CA SER A 636 -19.04 5.01 1.77
C SER A 636 -18.26 3.72 2.00
N LEU A 637 -18.05 3.34 3.28
CA LEU A 637 -17.38 2.08 3.62
C LEU A 637 -18.14 0.85 3.12
N GLN A 638 -19.46 0.86 3.21
CA GLN A 638 -20.29 -0.23 2.70
C GLN A 638 -20.13 -0.35 1.19
N GLU A 639 -20.15 0.77 0.46
CA GLU A 639 -19.92 0.77 -0.97
C GLU A 639 -18.50 0.33 -1.34
N CYS A 640 -17.48 0.59 -0.49
CA CYS A 640 -16.14 0.02 -0.71
C CYS A 640 -16.16 -1.51 -0.68
N ILE A 641 -16.93 -2.11 0.23
CA ILE A 641 -17.09 -3.58 0.31
C ILE A 641 -17.89 -4.08 -0.89
N ASP A 642 -19.07 -3.51 -1.14
CA ASP A 642 -20.00 -3.96 -2.19
C ASP A 642 -19.37 -3.87 -3.58
N TYR A 643 -18.72 -2.74 -3.88
CA TYR A 643 -18.14 -2.51 -5.21
C TYR A 643 -16.76 -3.16 -5.35
N GLY A 644 -16.05 -3.41 -4.25
CA GLY A 644 -14.88 -4.28 -4.27
C GLY A 644 -15.24 -5.70 -4.71
N TYR A 645 -16.32 -6.28 -4.16
CA TYR A 645 -16.89 -7.55 -4.61
C TYR A 645 -17.37 -7.50 -6.07
N LEU A 646 -18.21 -6.51 -6.38
CA LEU A 646 -18.83 -6.35 -7.69
C LEU A 646 -17.79 -6.21 -8.81
N ALA A 647 -16.65 -5.58 -8.51
CA ALA A 647 -15.57 -5.41 -9.48
C ALA A 647 -15.04 -6.75 -10.00
N PHE A 648 -14.88 -7.76 -9.13
CA PHE A 648 -14.45 -9.09 -9.53
C PHE A 648 -15.53 -9.85 -10.29
N GLU A 649 -16.79 -9.72 -9.88
CA GLU A 649 -17.93 -10.36 -10.58
C GLU A 649 -18.06 -9.82 -12.01
N LEU A 650 -18.00 -8.51 -12.18
CA LEU A 650 -18.09 -7.87 -13.50
C LEU A 650 -16.88 -8.20 -14.38
N ALA A 651 -15.66 -8.13 -13.78
CA ALA A 651 -14.44 -8.43 -14.54
C ALA A 651 -14.43 -9.88 -15.03
N ASP A 652 -14.75 -10.85 -14.17
CA ASP A 652 -14.74 -12.28 -14.51
C ASP A 652 -15.84 -12.62 -15.53
N ARG A 653 -17.08 -12.12 -15.30
CA ARG A 653 -18.25 -12.39 -16.13
C ARG A 653 -18.14 -11.75 -17.50
N PHE A 654 -17.81 -10.47 -17.58
CA PHE A 654 -17.77 -9.71 -18.83
C PHE A 654 -16.39 -9.73 -19.49
N GLN A 655 -15.37 -10.28 -18.84
CA GLN A 655 -14.00 -10.37 -19.36
C GLN A 655 -13.48 -9.01 -19.84
N LEU A 656 -13.42 -8.06 -18.90
CA LEU A 656 -13.04 -6.66 -19.13
C LEU A 656 -12.33 -6.05 -17.91
N PRO A 657 -11.63 -4.93 -18.08
CA PRO A 657 -11.06 -4.21 -16.95
C PRO A 657 -12.15 -3.47 -16.16
N VAL A 658 -12.08 -3.60 -14.82
CA VAL A 658 -12.91 -2.87 -13.86
C VAL A 658 -12.01 -2.05 -12.96
N ILE A 659 -12.29 -0.76 -12.87
CA ILE A 659 -11.54 0.21 -12.07
C ILE A 659 -12.41 0.61 -10.88
N VAL A 660 -11.93 0.37 -9.67
CA VAL A 660 -12.50 0.91 -8.43
C VAL A 660 -11.79 2.23 -8.14
N LEU A 661 -12.48 3.33 -8.40
CA LEU A 661 -11.95 4.69 -8.35
C LEU A 661 -12.25 5.31 -6.97
N SER A 662 -11.28 5.25 -6.08
CA SER A 662 -11.32 5.84 -4.75
C SER A 662 -10.44 7.09 -4.70
N ASP A 663 -10.27 7.68 -3.53
CA ASP A 663 -9.33 8.77 -3.29
C ASP A 663 -8.71 8.70 -1.90
N GLN A 664 -7.73 9.57 -1.61
CA GLN A 664 -7.03 9.63 -0.34
C GLN A 664 -7.99 9.85 0.84
N TYR A 665 -8.98 10.74 0.67
CA TYR A 665 -9.93 11.07 1.73
C TYR A 665 -10.76 9.85 2.14
N LEU A 666 -11.36 9.14 1.18
CA LEU A 666 -12.16 7.93 1.50
C LEU A 666 -11.28 6.81 2.06
N ALA A 667 -10.07 6.62 1.51
CA ALA A 667 -9.14 5.59 1.97
C ALA A 667 -8.75 5.78 3.45
N ASP A 668 -8.53 7.03 3.88
CA ASP A 668 -8.09 7.37 5.24
C ASP A 668 -9.24 7.70 6.20
N SER A 669 -10.47 7.89 5.70
CA SER A 669 -11.62 8.17 6.55
C SER A 669 -11.99 6.95 7.37
N MET A 670 -12.13 7.13 8.69
CA MET A 670 -12.59 6.13 9.62
C MET A 670 -13.98 6.50 10.13
N THR A 671 -14.92 5.58 10.04
CA THR A 671 -16.26 5.73 10.62
C THR A 671 -16.78 4.39 11.11
N MET A 672 -18.03 4.35 11.51
CA MET A 672 -18.67 3.16 12.06
C MET A 672 -19.54 2.50 11.00
N ILE A 673 -19.42 1.18 10.90
CA ILE A 673 -20.22 0.34 10.01
C ILE A 673 -20.92 -0.75 10.84
N GLY A 674 -22.11 -1.12 10.44
CA GLY A 674 -22.82 -2.26 11.05
C GLY A 674 -22.16 -3.61 10.70
N ASP A 675 -22.75 -4.68 11.24
CA ASP A 675 -22.33 -6.03 10.86
C ASP A 675 -22.51 -6.24 9.36
N VAL A 676 -21.45 -6.71 8.72
CA VAL A 676 -21.47 -7.06 7.29
C VAL A 676 -21.78 -8.54 7.15
N ASP A 677 -22.88 -8.86 6.49
CA ASP A 677 -23.19 -10.25 6.16
C ASP A 677 -22.34 -10.74 4.98
N PHE A 678 -21.16 -11.25 5.26
CA PHE A 678 -20.27 -11.78 4.23
C PHE A 678 -20.82 -13.00 3.49
N SER A 679 -21.84 -13.67 4.00
CA SER A 679 -22.49 -14.80 3.32
C SER A 679 -23.36 -14.37 2.13
N ALA A 680 -23.72 -13.08 2.05
CA ALA A 680 -24.47 -12.52 0.93
C ALA A 680 -23.63 -12.36 -0.34
N TYR A 681 -22.29 -12.40 -0.22
CA TYR A 681 -21.37 -12.24 -1.36
C TYR A 681 -20.98 -13.60 -1.95
N GLU A 682 -21.80 -14.11 -2.84
CA GLU A 682 -21.55 -15.40 -3.50
C GLU A 682 -20.42 -15.29 -4.54
N GLN A 683 -19.33 -16.03 -4.35
CA GLN A 683 -18.23 -16.08 -5.32
C GLN A 683 -18.56 -17.04 -6.46
N ARG A 684 -18.90 -16.52 -7.62
CA ARG A 684 -19.11 -17.31 -8.84
C ARG A 684 -17.88 -17.26 -9.71
N ARG A 685 -17.48 -18.42 -10.27
CA ARG A 685 -16.36 -18.51 -11.19
C ARG A 685 -16.88 -18.67 -12.61
N TYR A 686 -16.45 -17.79 -13.51
CA TYR A 686 -16.89 -17.78 -14.90
C TYR A 686 -15.85 -18.42 -15.82
N ILE A 687 -15.29 -19.57 -15.40
CA ILE A 687 -14.35 -20.38 -16.17
C ILE A 687 -14.98 -21.74 -16.48
N VAL A 688 -14.63 -22.30 -17.63
CA VAL A 688 -15.12 -23.60 -18.09
C VAL A 688 -13.97 -24.56 -18.37
N PRO A 689 -14.15 -25.89 -18.17
CA PRO A 689 -13.20 -26.87 -18.67
C PRO A 689 -13.19 -26.84 -20.22
N THR A 690 -12.00 -27.00 -20.78
CA THR A 690 -11.80 -26.93 -22.23
C THR A 690 -11.67 -28.30 -22.84
N ASP A 691 -12.22 -28.50 -24.06
CA ASP A 691 -12.03 -29.67 -24.89
C ASP A 691 -11.16 -29.34 -26.12
N GLU A 692 -10.85 -30.35 -26.97
CA GLU A 692 -10.03 -30.15 -28.17
C GLU A 692 -10.67 -29.18 -29.19
N ALA A 693 -11.97 -28.97 -29.15
CA ALA A 693 -12.70 -28.06 -30.04
C ALA A 693 -12.81 -26.64 -29.47
N TYR A 694 -12.29 -26.38 -28.30
CA TYR A 694 -12.42 -25.11 -27.60
C TYR A 694 -11.97 -23.92 -28.44
N GLN A 695 -12.78 -22.88 -28.40
CA GLN A 695 -12.52 -21.59 -29.05
C GLN A 695 -12.62 -20.47 -28.04
N ARG A 696 -11.48 -19.87 -27.70
CA ARG A 696 -11.40 -18.79 -26.69
C ARG A 696 -12.32 -17.60 -27.00
N TYR A 697 -12.55 -17.33 -28.28
CA TYR A 697 -13.34 -16.19 -28.74
C TYR A 697 -14.52 -16.67 -29.63
N ALA A 698 -15.14 -17.79 -29.26
CA ALA A 698 -16.32 -18.30 -29.90
C ALA A 698 -17.40 -17.22 -30.04
N GLN A 699 -18.08 -17.18 -31.20
CA GLN A 699 -19.17 -16.26 -31.42
C GLN A 699 -20.39 -16.65 -30.57
N THR A 700 -20.84 -15.73 -29.74
CA THR A 700 -22.03 -15.85 -28.88
C THR A 700 -23.01 -14.71 -29.16
N HIS A 701 -24.25 -14.87 -28.76
CA HIS A 701 -25.25 -13.81 -28.90
C HIS A 701 -24.89 -12.56 -28.11
N GLU A 702 -24.43 -12.70 -26.85
CA GLU A 702 -24.06 -11.62 -25.99
C GLU A 702 -22.65 -11.08 -26.26
N GLY A 703 -21.86 -11.74 -27.09
CA GLY A 703 -20.47 -11.37 -27.33
C GLY A 703 -19.47 -11.83 -26.26
N ILE A 704 -19.94 -12.53 -25.22
CA ILE A 704 -19.14 -13.09 -24.13
C ILE A 704 -18.88 -14.56 -24.43
N SER A 705 -17.64 -14.95 -24.72
CA SER A 705 -17.29 -16.34 -24.98
C SER A 705 -16.98 -17.07 -23.66
N PRO A 706 -17.27 -18.39 -23.57
CA PRO A 706 -16.87 -19.19 -22.43
C PRO A 706 -15.36 -19.10 -22.19
N ARG A 707 -14.92 -18.71 -20.97
CA ARG A 707 -13.52 -18.52 -20.65
C ARG A 707 -12.88 -19.81 -20.15
N GLY A 708 -12.00 -20.40 -20.93
CA GLY A 708 -11.08 -21.45 -20.52
C GLY A 708 -9.83 -20.85 -19.90
N VAL A 709 -9.16 -21.64 -19.07
CA VAL A 709 -7.83 -21.32 -18.51
C VAL A 709 -6.85 -22.45 -18.83
N PRO A 710 -5.55 -22.16 -19.04
CA PRO A 710 -4.57 -23.21 -19.34
C PRO A 710 -4.54 -24.29 -18.27
N GLY A 711 -4.54 -25.57 -18.71
CA GLY A 711 -4.50 -26.71 -17.81
C GLY A 711 -5.84 -27.11 -17.17
N TYR A 712 -6.92 -26.38 -17.43
CA TYR A 712 -8.26 -26.79 -17.01
C TYR A 712 -9.04 -27.37 -18.19
N GLY A 713 -8.89 -28.69 -18.38
CA GLY A 713 -9.37 -29.45 -19.52
C GLY A 713 -8.28 -29.77 -20.55
N GLU A 714 -8.66 -30.23 -21.73
CA GLU A 714 -7.74 -30.74 -22.78
C GLU A 714 -7.50 -29.73 -23.92
N GLY A 715 -8.30 -28.65 -23.97
CA GLY A 715 -8.26 -27.66 -25.03
C GLY A 715 -7.14 -26.65 -24.86
N LEU A 716 -6.62 -26.18 -26.00
CA LEU A 716 -5.64 -25.12 -26.06
C LEU A 716 -6.32 -23.76 -25.81
N VAL A 717 -5.84 -23.01 -24.81
CA VAL A 717 -6.26 -21.61 -24.56
C VAL A 717 -5.23 -20.68 -25.18
N CYS A 718 -5.63 -20.04 -26.30
CA CYS A 718 -4.79 -19.06 -26.98
C CYS A 718 -5.36 -17.65 -26.79
N ALA A 719 -4.52 -16.70 -26.38
CA ALA A 719 -4.84 -15.30 -26.31
C ALA A 719 -3.70 -14.50 -26.95
N ASP A 720 -4.03 -13.54 -27.79
CA ASP A 720 -3.06 -12.75 -28.53
C ASP A 720 -3.41 -11.26 -28.52
N GLY A 721 -2.40 -10.41 -28.49
CA GLY A 721 -2.55 -8.95 -28.53
C GLY A 721 -2.86 -8.39 -29.92
N HIS A 722 -2.74 -9.19 -30.98
CA HIS A 722 -3.16 -8.84 -32.34
C HIS A 722 -4.66 -9.12 -32.52
N GLU A 723 -5.22 -8.70 -33.68
CA GLU A 723 -6.53 -9.18 -34.06
C GLU A 723 -6.47 -10.69 -34.37
N HIS A 724 -7.46 -11.41 -33.92
CA HIS A 724 -7.46 -12.87 -33.89
C HIS A 724 -8.81 -13.46 -34.30
N ASP A 725 -8.78 -14.74 -34.67
CA ASP A 725 -9.97 -15.52 -34.93
C ASP A 725 -10.59 -16.09 -33.62
N GLU A 726 -11.62 -16.94 -33.79
CA GLU A 726 -12.33 -17.58 -32.67
C GLU A 726 -11.43 -18.47 -31.81
N ARG A 727 -10.32 -18.99 -32.39
CA ARG A 727 -9.33 -19.81 -31.67
C ARG A 727 -8.24 -18.98 -30.97
N GLY A 728 -8.20 -17.65 -31.17
CA GLY A 728 -7.16 -16.78 -30.69
C GLY A 728 -5.92 -16.76 -31.59
N GLN A 729 -6.02 -17.22 -32.85
CA GLN A 729 -4.90 -17.17 -33.79
C GLN A 729 -4.92 -15.84 -34.56
N ILE A 730 -3.75 -15.26 -34.72
CA ILE A 730 -3.54 -13.97 -35.42
C ILE A 730 -4.18 -14.03 -36.82
N THR A 731 -4.91 -12.96 -37.15
CA THR A 731 -5.49 -12.81 -38.49
C THR A 731 -5.40 -11.38 -39.02
N GLU A 732 -5.18 -11.21 -40.32
CA GLU A 732 -5.29 -9.92 -41.03
C GLU A 732 -6.55 -9.85 -41.89
N ASP A 733 -7.46 -10.84 -41.80
CA ASP A 733 -8.71 -10.83 -42.54
C ASP A 733 -9.64 -9.73 -42.02
N TYR A 734 -9.91 -8.72 -42.85
CA TYR A 734 -10.74 -7.57 -42.49
C TYR A 734 -12.19 -7.96 -42.13
N ARG A 735 -12.71 -9.06 -42.70
CA ARG A 735 -14.06 -9.56 -42.36
C ARG A 735 -14.07 -10.12 -40.96
N LYS A 736 -13.04 -10.90 -40.63
CA LYS A 736 -12.86 -11.41 -39.24
C LYS A 736 -12.70 -10.27 -38.26
N ARG A 737 -11.93 -9.23 -38.60
CA ARG A 737 -11.83 -8.00 -37.80
C ARG A 737 -13.20 -7.38 -37.52
N ILE A 738 -14.07 -7.23 -38.53
CA ILE A 738 -15.41 -6.67 -38.35
C ILE A 738 -16.25 -7.55 -37.42
N GLU A 739 -16.20 -8.88 -37.59
CA GLU A 739 -16.92 -9.83 -36.74
C GLU A 739 -16.49 -9.75 -35.29
N MET A 740 -15.18 -9.70 -35.02
CA MET A 740 -14.63 -9.64 -33.66
C MET A 740 -14.91 -8.29 -32.99
N VAL A 741 -14.81 -7.18 -33.70
CA VAL A 741 -15.20 -5.86 -33.16
C VAL A 741 -16.70 -5.84 -32.84
N SER A 742 -17.55 -6.38 -33.73
CA SER A 742 -18.98 -6.47 -33.44
C SER A 742 -19.29 -7.38 -32.24
N ARG A 743 -18.55 -8.49 -32.07
CA ARG A 743 -18.70 -9.38 -30.94
C ARG A 743 -18.34 -8.62 -29.62
N ARG A 744 -17.20 -7.95 -29.58
CA ARG A 744 -16.81 -7.11 -28.42
C ARG A 744 -17.85 -6.01 -28.14
N GLY A 745 -18.49 -5.45 -29.20
CA GLY A 745 -19.54 -4.42 -29.02
C GLY A 745 -20.83 -4.97 -28.42
N ARG A 746 -21.22 -6.20 -28.73
CA ARG A 746 -22.44 -6.81 -28.13
C ARG A 746 -22.32 -6.99 -26.62
N LYS A 747 -21.11 -7.21 -26.09
CA LYS A 747 -20.83 -7.30 -24.67
C LYS A 747 -21.28 -6.05 -23.90
N GLU A 748 -21.15 -4.88 -24.51
CA GLU A 748 -21.54 -3.61 -23.89
C GLU A 748 -23.05 -3.51 -23.64
N ALA A 749 -23.88 -4.09 -24.52
CA ALA A 749 -25.32 -4.11 -24.31
C ALA A 749 -25.71 -4.90 -23.05
N GLY A 750 -25.06 -6.06 -22.83
CA GLY A 750 -25.25 -6.85 -21.61
C GLY A 750 -24.76 -6.10 -20.38
N LEU A 751 -23.64 -5.40 -20.49
CA LEU A 751 -23.09 -4.58 -19.40
C LEU A 751 -24.02 -3.42 -19.02
N MET A 752 -24.68 -2.76 -19.99
CA MET A 752 -25.63 -1.68 -19.72
C MET A 752 -26.81 -2.12 -18.87
N ALA A 753 -27.23 -3.36 -18.93
CA ALA A 753 -28.29 -3.90 -18.09
C ALA A 753 -27.86 -4.08 -16.61
N GLU A 754 -26.54 -4.17 -16.35
CA GLU A 754 -25.99 -4.32 -15.01
C GLU A 754 -25.67 -2.97 -14.34
N VAL A 755 -25.68 -1.87 -15.10
CA VAL A 755 -25.36 -0.54 -14.56
C VAL A 755 -26.33 -0.19 -13.44
N LEU A 756 -25.81 0.12 -12.27
CA LEU A 756 -26.60 0.50 -11.12
C LEU A 756 -27.14 1.93 -11.30
N ALA A 757 -28.40 2.12 -10.94
CA ALA A 757 -28.99 3.46 -10.89
C ALA A 757 -28.38 4.30 -9.77
N PRO A 758 -28.25 5.62 -9.95
CA PRO A 758 -27.79 6.48 -8.87
C PRO A 758 -28.80 6.52 -7.73
N GLN A 759 -28.27 6.64 -6.52
CA GLN A 759 -29.04 6.70 -5.28
C GLN A 759 -29.58 8.13 -5.10
N THR A 760 -30.83 8.25 -4.65
CA THR A 760 -31.48 9.55 -4.41
C THR A 760 -31.98 9.67 -2.99
N TYR A 761 -31.73 10.81 -2.35
CA TYR A 761 -32.13 11.09 -0.98
C TYR A 761 -32.84 12.47 -0.94
N GLY A 762 -34.02 12.51 -0.35
CA GLY A 762 -34.90 13.70 -0.34
C GLY A 762 -35.80 13.80 -1.59
N GLU A 763 -36.84 14.61 -1.46
CA GLU A 763 -37.88 14.81 -2.48
C GLU A 763 -37.86 16.18 -3.14
N GLY A 764 -36.81 16.97 -2.91
CA GLY A 764 -36.69 18.34 -3.46
C GLY A 764 -36.60 18.36 -4.98
N ASP A 765 -36.85 19.52 -5.56
CA ASP A 765 -36.80 19.75 -7.00
C ASP A 765 -35.46 20.30 -7.53
N ILE A 766 -34.49 20.52 -6.65
CA ILE A 766 -33.10 20.89 -6.98
C ILE A 766 -32.20 19.70 -6.64
N ALA A 767 -31.60 19.11 -7.65
CA ALA A 767 -30.63 18.00 -7.46
C ALA A 767 -29.24 18.53 -7.09
N VAL A 768 -28.69 18.07 -5.98
CA VAL A 768 -27.26 18.21 -5.66
C VAL A 768 -26.60 16.87 -5.97
N VAL A 769 -25.92 16.84 -7.09
CA VAL A 769 -25.32 15.63 -7.66
C VAL A 769 -23.86 15.51 -7.23
N GLY A 770 -23.48 14.35 -6.74
CA GLY A 770 -22.10 14.00 -6.43
C GLY A 770 -21.77 12.58 -6.80
N TRP A 771 -20.50 12.23 -6.75
CA TRP A 771 -20.02 10.89 -6.98
C TRP A 771 -18.87 10.54 -6.05
N GLY A 772 -18.66 9.24 -5.80
CA GLY A 772 -17.56 8.80 -4.95
C GLY A 772 -17.59 9.46 -3.56
N SER A 773 -16.44 9.83 -3.06
CA SER A 773 -16.22 10.33 -1.70
C SER A 773 -16.96 11.63 -1.32
N THR A 774 -17.55 12.34 -2.28
CA THR A 774 -18.36 13.54 -1.98
C THR A 774 -19.71 13.22 -1.31
N ARG A 775 -20.12 11.94 -1.30
CA ARG A 775 -21.43 11.47 -0.79
C ARG A 775 -21.74 11.99 0.62
N GLY A 776 -20.86 11.70 1.58
CA GLY A 776 -21.09 12.06 2.99
C GLY A 776 -21.12 13.56 3.23
N ALA A 777 -20.22 14.31 2.55
CA ALA A 777 -20.17 15.77 2.67
C ALA A 777 -21.43 16.44 2.12
N ILE A 778 -21.98 15.96 0.99
CA ILE A 778 -23.24 16.46 0.44
C ILE A 778 -24.39 16.12 1.38
N ALA A 779 -24.49 14.88 1.85
CA ALA A 779 -25.56 14.45 2.75
C ALA A 779 -25.65 15.34 3.99
N GLU A 780 -24.51 15.55 4.68
CA GLU A 780 -24.48 16.40 5.87
C GLU A 780 -24.71 17.89 5.55
N ALA A 781 -24.19 18.39 4.41
CA ALA A 781 -24.45 19.77 4.01
C ALA A 781 -25.94 20.01 3.78
N LEU A 782 -26.66 19.07 3.16
CA LEU A 782 -28.12 19.19 2.96
C LEU A 782 -28.88 19.08 4.29
N GLN A 783 -28.47 18.22 5.18
CA GLN A 783 -29.05 18.13 6.52
C GLN A 783 -28.91 19.45 7.30
N ARG A 784 -27.73 20.09 7.22
CA ARG A 784 -27.45 21.39 7.85
C ARG A 784 -28.32 22.52 7.30
N LEU A 785 -28.54 22.51 5.97
CA LEU A 785 -29.39 23.51 5.30
C LEU A 785 -30.85 23.32 5.63
N ALA A 786 -31.30 22.08 5.85
CA ALA A 786 -32.70 21.75 6.07
C ALA A 786 -33.66 22.38 5.05
N ASP A 787 -33.22 22.56 3.79
CA ASP A 787 -34.02 23.14 2.72
C ASP A 787 -34.76 22.03 1.97
N PRO A 788 -36.12 21.97 2.07
CA PRO A 788 -36.89 20.86 1.48
C PRO A 788 -36.86 20.87 -0.07
N ARG A 789 -36.31 21.89 -0.70
CA ARG A 789 -36.16 21.94 -2.16
C ARG A 789 -34.98 21.13 -2.65
N LEU A 790 -34.07 20.73 -1.77
CA LEU A 790 -32.84 20.05 -2.12
C LEU A 790 -33.00 18.52 -2.04
N ALA A 791 -32.43 17.82 -3.00
CA ALA A 791 -32.30 16.37 -2.99
C ALA A 791 -30.88 15.99 -3.39
N GLN A 792 -30.29 15.02 -2.72
CA GLN A 792 -29.00 14.45 -3.12
C GLN A 792 -29.22 13.40 -4.22
N VAL A 793 -28.33 13.39 -5.21
CA VAL A 793 -28.20 12.32 -6.21
C VAL A 793 -26.76 11.83 -6.18
N HIS A 794 -26.54 10.59 -5.76
CA HIS A 794 -25.21 9.99 -5.61
C HIS A 794 -24.94 8.96 -6.69
N PHE A 795 -23.80 9.10 -7.40
CA PHE A 795 -23.32 8.15 -8.37
C PHE A 795 -22.13 7.37 -7.81
N ALA A 796 -22.30 6.08 -7.61
CA ALA A 796 -21.22 5.16 -7.31
C ALA A 796 -20.78 4.34 -8.54
N TRP A 797 -21.57 4.26 -9.58
CA TRP A 797 -21.21 3.76 -10.90
C TRP A 797 -21.10 4.94 -11.87
N VAL A 798 -19.86 5.28 -12.28
CA VAL A 798 -19.58 6.49 -13.05
C VAL A 798 -19.25 6.23 -14.52
N HIS A 799 -19.03 4.96 -14.91
CA HIS A 799 -18.86 4.56 -16.30
C HIS A 799 -19.06 3.04 -16.51
N PRO A 800 -19.79 2.62 -17.59
CA PRO A 800 -20.63 3.46 -18.44
C PRO A 800 -21.83 4.01 -17.68
N LEU A 801 -22.44 5.07 -18.17
CA LEU A 801 -23.71 5.58 -17.66
C LEU A 801 -24.86 5.01 -18.50
N ASN A 802 -25.86 4.43 -17.87
CA ASN A 802 -27.06 3.98 -18.56
C ASN A 802 -28.00 5.17 -18.80
N PRO A 803 -28.31 5.54 -20.07
CA PRO A 803 -29.18 6.67 -20.36
C PRO A 803 -30.56 6.56 -19.72
N GLU A 804 -31.13 5.35 -19.59
CA GLU A 804 -32.42 5.14 -18.97
C GLU A 804 -32.41 5.51 -17.47
N HIS A 805 -31.27 5.26 -16.81
CA HIS A 805 -31.06 5.62 -15.41
C HIS A 805 -30.84 7.12 -15.21
N LEU A 806 -30.64 7.90 -16.28
CA LEU A 806 -30.47 9.33 -16.20
C LEU A 806 -31.81 10.10 -16.41
N LEU A 807 -32.83 9.45 -16.99
CA LEU A 807 -34.11 10.10 -17.31
C LEU A 807 -34.79 10.71 -16.08
N PHE A 808 -34.63 10.10 -14.90
CA PHE A 808 -35.23 10.64 -13.68
C PHE A 808 -34.64 12.00 -13.25
N ILE A 809 -33.43 12.34 -13.74
CA ILE A 809 -32.80 13.65 -13.44
C ILE A 809 -33.59 14.78 -14.08
N GLU A 810 -34.33 14.54 -15.16
CA GLU A 810 -35.18 15.53 -15.83
C GLU A 810 -36.34 16.06 -14.95
N LYS A 811 -36.67 15.34 -13.86
CA LYS A 811 -37.66 15.81 -12.89
C LYS A 811 -37.21 17.03 -12.10
N TYR A 812 -35.88 17.23 -11.98
CA TYR A 812 -35.33 18.33 -11.19
C TYR A 812 -35.29 19.62 -12.01
N THR A 813 -35.73 20.70 -11.41
CA THR A 813 -35.72 22.03 -12.05
C THR A 813 -34.30 22.55 -12.27
N HIS A 814 -33.41 22.19 -11.34
CA HIS A 814 -32.00 22.56 -11.40
C HIS A 814 -31.09 21.40 -10.95
N VAL A 815 -29.96 21.30 -11.62
CA VAL A 815 -28.89 20.35 -11.29
C VAL A 815 -27.63 21.11 -10.91
N ILE A 816 -27.16 20.88 -9.68
CA ILE A 816 -25.92 21.40 -9.11
C ILE A 816 -24.99 20.19 -9.00
N VAL A 817 -23.80 20.23 -9.59
CA VAL A 817 -22.81 19.14 -9.47
C VAL A 817 -21.69 19.56 -8.51
N VAL A 818 -21.34 18.69 -7.59
CA VAL A 818 -20.29 18.87 -6.58
C VAL A 818 -19.15 17.89 -6.85
N GLU A 819 -17.95 18.39 -7.11
CA GLU A 819 -16.78 17.58 -7.42
C GLU A 819 -15.52 18.12 -6.74
N ASN A 820 -14.70 17.21 -6.22
CA ASN A 820 -13.40 17.56 -5.64
C ASN A 820 -12.32 17.53 -6.75
N ASN A 821 -12.48 18.38 -7.76
CA ASN A 821 -11.54 18.59 -8.87
C ASN A 821 -11.67 19.99 -9.45
N ALA A 822 -10.77 20.35 -10.37
CA ALA A 822 -10.75 21.66 -11.00
C ALA A 822 -11.56 21.73 -12.31
N ASP A 823 -11.76 20.61 -13.01
CA ASP A 823 -12.29 20.56 -14.37
C ASP A 823 -13.78 20.21 -14.45
N GLY A 824 -14.37 19.65 -13.40
CA GLY A 824 -15.78 19.23 -13.42
C GLY A 824 -16.03 18.05 -14.36
N ALA A 825 -15.14 17.06 -14.33
CA ALA A 825 -15.13 15.92 -15.23
C ALA A 825 -16.44 15.15 -15.27
N PHE A 826 -17.11 14.99 -14.13
CA PHE A 826 -18.39 14.28 -14.08
C PHE A 826 -19.56 15.15 -14.56
N ALA A 827 -19.53 16.45 -14.28
CA ALA A 827 -20.50 17.39 -14.83
C ALA A 827 -20.47 17.39 -16.37
N ASP A 828 -19.28 17.35 -16.97
CA ASP A 828 -19.12 17.24 -18.43
C ASP A 828 -19.68 15.93 -18.97
N ARG A 829 -19.48 14.81 -18.25
CA ARG A 829 -20.07 13.52 -18.62
C ARG A 829 -21.61 13.54 -18.58
N LEU A 830 -22.19 14.12 -17.55
CA LEU A 830 -23.64 14.30 -17.48
C LEU A 830 -24.16 15.17 -18.64
N GLN A 831 -23.45 16.25 -18.96
CA GLN A 831 -23.79 17.11 -20.11
C GLN A 831 -23.67 16.38 -21.45
N PHE A 832 -22.67 15.50 -21.62
CA PHE A 832 -22.54 14.65 -22.80
C PHE A 832 -23.77 13.73 -22.99
N HIS A 833 -24.38 13.30 -21.90
CA HIS A 833 -25.62 12.51 -21.90
C HIS A 833 -26.89 13.36 -21.92
N GLY A 834 -26.78 14.66 -22.15
CA GLY A 834 -27.93 15.57 -22.32
C GLY A 834 -28.47 16.21 -21.04
N ILE A 835 -27.87 15.93 -19.87
CA ILE A 835 -28.29 16.54 -18.59
C ILE A 835 -27.80 18.00 -18.53
N VAL A 836 -28.71 18.94 -18.25
CA VAL A 836 -28.36 20.34 -18.13
C VAL A 836 -27.83 20.65 -16.73
N VAL A 837 -26.54 20.72 -16.58
CA VAL A 837 -25.88 21.15 -15.34
C VAL A 837 -25.93 22.70 -15.23
N LYS A 838 -26.65 23.23 -14.24
CA LYS A 838 -26.82 24.68 -14.03
C LYS A 838 -25.71 25.30 -13.21
N LYS A 839 -25.16 24.56 -12.24
CA LYS A 839 -24.06 24.99 -11.37
C LYS A 839 -23.07 23.86 -11.16
N ARG A 840 -21.81 24.26 -11.01
CA ARG A 840 -20.71 23.37 -10.60
C ARG A 840 -20.09 23.95 -9.32
N ILE A 841 -20.00 23.16 -8.28
CA ILE A 841 -19.23 23.44 -7.07
C ILE A 841 -17.98 22.60 -7.14
N LEU A 842 -16.86 23.23 -7.48
CA LEU A 842 -15.58 22.58 -7.70
C LEU A 842 -14.59 23.00 -6.63
N GLN A 843 -13.80 22.06 -6.13
CA GLN A 843 -12.73 22.29 -5.16
C GLN A 843 -11.48 21.51 -5.57
N SER A 844 -10.30 22.14 -5.56
CA SER A 844 -9.03 21.55 -6.01
C SER A 844 -7.84 22.01 -5.17
N ASP A 845 -8.07 22.29 -3.89
CA ASP A 845 -7.07 22.77 -2.94
C ASP A 845 -6.34 21.63 -2.22
N GLY A 846 -6.70 20.36 -2.51
CA GLY A 846 -6.15 19.18 -1.89
C GLY A 846 -6.84 18.75 -0.60
N PHE A 847 -7.92 19.44 -0.20
CA PHE A 847 -8.79 19.02 0.90
C PHE A 847 -10.05 18.35 0.36
N ALA A 848 -10.63 17.44 1.14
CA ALA A 848 -12.00 17.02 0.93
C ALA A 848 -12.98 18.15 1.28
N PHE A 849 -14.22 18.05 0.82
CA PHE A 849 -15.25 19.00 1.23
C PHE A 849 -15.56 18.90 2.74
N PHE A 850 -15.55 20.04 3.39
CA PHE A 850 -16.04 20.18 4.76
C PHE A 850 -17.54 20.47 4.72
N ALA A 851 -18.33 19.74 5.50
CA ALA A 851 -19.79 19.81 5.43
C ALA A 851 -20.36 21.21 5.73
N ASP A 852 -19.75 21.96 6.64
CA ASP A 852 -20.11 23.34 6.98
C ASP A 852 -19.88 24.31 5.81
N GLN A 853 -18.67 24.25 5.20
CA GLN A 853 -18.34 25.09 4.05
C GLN A 853 -19.15 24.72 2.80
N LEU A 854 -19.34 23.41 2.55
CA LEU A 854 -20.14 22.93 1.42
C LEU A 854 -21.61 23.40 1.54
N ALA A 855 -22.17 23.40 2.75
CA ALA A 855 -23.52 23.94 2.99
C ALA A 855 -23.63 25.41 2.57
N GLU A 856 -22.64 26.24 2.90
CA GLU A 856 -22.57 27.63 2.46
C GLU A 856 -22.50 27.77 0.93
N MET A 857 -21.64 26.93 0.29
CA MET A 857 -21.48 26.92 -1.18
C MET A 857 -22.79 26.54 -1.89
N ILE A 858 -23.48 25.50 -1.39
CA ILE A 858 -24.79 25.06 -1.91
C ILE A 858 -25.83 26.17 -1.70
N SER A 859 -25.96 26.75 -0.49
CA SER A 859 -26.88 27.81 -0.19
C SER A 859 -26.70 29.01 -1.13
N LYS A 860 -25.43 29.40 -1.38
CA LYS A 860 -25.12 30.48 -2.33
C LYS A 860 -25.55 30.10 -3.75
N SER A 861 -25.24 28.88 -4.20
CA SER A 861 -25.62 28.42 -5.54
C SER A 861 -27.13 28.39 -5.74
N VAL A 862 -27.90 27.95 -4.74
CA VAL A 862 -29.38 27.96 -4.79
C VAL A 862 -29.94 29.37 -4.88
N LYS A 863 -29.38 30.33 -4.13
CA LYS A 863 -29.79 31.74 -4.21
C LYS A 863 -29.52 32.37 -5.59
N GLU A 864 -28.45 31.93 -6.26
CA GLU A 864 -28.12 32.41 -7.61
C GLU A 864 -29.00 31.77 -8.70
N LEU A 865 -29.66 30.64 -8.42
CA LEU A 865 -30.61 29.98 -9.32
C LEU A 865 -32.06 30.47 -9.16
N SER A 866 -32.38 31.04 -7.99
CA SER A 866 -33.67 31.67 -7.69
C SER A 866 -33.74 33.11 -8.22
#